data_0a53cdeceb1bac89d725b2e09971c6e7
#
_entry.id   0a53cdeceb1bac89d725b2e09971c6e7
#
_cell.length_a   1.000
_cell.length_b   1.000
_cell.length_c   1.000
_cell.angle_alpha   90.00
_cell.angle_beta   90.00
_cell.angle_gamma   90.00
#
_symmetry.space_group_name_H-M   'P 1'
#
loop_
_entity.id
_entity.type
_entity.pdbx_description
1 polymer ?
#
loop_
_entity_poly.entity_id
_entity_poly.type
_entity_poly.pdbx_seq_one_letter_code
_entity_poly.pdbx_strand_id
1 'polypeptide(L)'
;MEENKLKTIESELEAPADFTSPDVLYRDLVASIRKYHPSDDLSMIEKAYQLADNAHKDQKRKSGEPYIIHPLCVAIILADLEMDKETIAAGLLHDVVEDTVYTEEQLAEIFGKEVALLVDGVTKLTQLSWSADKVEMQAENLRKMFLAMAKDIRVIIIKLADRLHNMRTLQYMRQEKQKEKARETIEIYSPLADRLGISKIKIELDDLALRYLEPNVYKELEEKIALTSEARQKFIDDIIAEIKTHMEHAEIRCEVNGRVKHFFSIYKKMLNQHKTLDQIYDIFAVRIIVDSVKDCYAALGVIHEMYKPIPGRFKDYIAMPKPNMYQSLHTTLIGTNGQPFEIQIRTFEMHRTAEYGIAAHWKYKESGSGQVAAGDEAKKLSWLRQILEWQQDMSDNKEFLNAIKSDLDMFSDSVYCFTPTGDVKALPSGSTPIDFAYSIHTAVGNKMVGARVNGKLVNIDYVIQNGDRIEIMTSQNSKGPSRDWLNIIKSSQARNKINAWFKQERKADNILKGREMIDRYCKAKGINFSDINKPEFVDKVLKRYAFQDWDSVLASVGHGGLKEGQVINKMIEERTKKLKREVTDATILDAIGDNNKAAVVPIKGSKSKSGIIVKGIHDLAVRFSKCCSPVPGDEIVGFVTRGRGITIHRTDCINVLNLPEIERSRLIDAEWQGVEEDNSAATYSTEISIFANNRIGMFVDISKIFTEREIDIKAMSSRVNKQGKATITMSFDIHGIEELNNLMAKLRQIDGVLDIERTTG
;
A
#
# COMPACT_ATOMS: atom_id res chain seq x y z
N MET A 1 44.01 -14.67 -8.69
CA MET A 1 44.36 -13.63 -7.67
C MET A 1 43.27 -12.57 -7.47
N GLU A 2 42.30 -12.42 -8.37
CA GLU A 2 41.17 -11.50 -8.21
C GLU A 2 39.96 -12.10 -7.45
N GLU A 3 39.74 -13.40 -7.54
CA GLU A 3 38.69 -14.08 -6.76
C GLU A 3 38.94 -14.14 -5.24
N ASN A 4 40.22 -14.03 -4.82
CA ASN A 4 40.55 -13.94 -3.40
C ASN A 4 40.39 -12.53 -2.80
N LYS A 5 40.33 -11.48 -3.64
CA LYS A 5 40.09 -10.11 -3.15
C LYS A 5 38.59 -9.80 -2.90
N LEU A 6 37.69 -10.47 -3.62
CA LEU A 6 36.26 -10.35 -3.39
C LEU A 6 35.78 -11.08 -2.11
N LYS A 7 36.41 -12.21 -1.77
CA LYS A 7 36.15 -12.91 -0.50
C LYS A 7 36.70 -12.21 0.74
N THR A 8 37.73 -11.37 0.59
CA THR A 8 38.30 -10.60 1.72
C THR A 8 37.53 -9.32 2.03
N ILE A 9 36.73 -8.81 1.09
CA ILE A 9 35.88 -7.62 1.30
C ILE A 9 34.53 -8.00 1.98
N GLU A 10 34.11 -9.26 1.87
CA GLU A 10 32.89 -9.75 2.57
C GLU A 10 33.15 -10.16 4.03
N SER A 11 34.41 -10.28 4.47
CA SER A 11 34.77 -10.70 5.83
C SER A 11 35.18 -9.56 6.78
N GLU A 12 35.19 -8.29 6.32
CA GLU A 12 35.56 -7.11 7.14
C GLU A 12 34.40 -6.12 7.40
N LEU A 13 33.17 -6.59 7.32
CA LEU A 13 32.08 -5.94 8.03
C LEU A 13 32.04 -6.54 9.45
N GLU A 14 33.06 -6.24 10.24
CA GLU A 14 33.01 -6.41 11.69
C GLU A 14 31.79 -5.61 12.20
N ALA A 15 30.92 -6.31 12.96
CA ALA A 15 29.82 -5.71 13.64
C ALA A 15 30.32 -4.49 14.43
N PRO A 16 29.62 -3.34 14.45
CA PRO A 16 30.00 -2.24 15.30
C PRO A 16 30.05 -2.78 16.73
N ALA A 17 31.18 -2.65 17.39
CA ALA A 17 31.43 -3.16 18.73
C ALA A 17 30.58 -2.49 19.83
N ASP A 18 29.71 -1.52 19.49
CA ASP A 18 28.90 -0.71 20.39
C ASP A 18 27.39 -0.76 20.04
N PHE A 19 26.75 -1.90 20.26
CA PHE A 19 25.30 -1.91 20.42
C PHE A 19 24.92 -1.96 21.91
N THR A 20 23.85 -1.26 22.28
CA THR A 20 23.32 -1.29 23.65
C THR A 20 22.84 -2.71 23.97
N SER A 21 23.28 -3.28 25.07
CA SER A 21 22.93 -4.66 25.43
C SER A 21 21.41 -4.81 25.66
N PRO A 22 20.82 -5.98 25.34
CA PRO A 22 19.41 -6.25 25.59
C PRO A 22 18.96 -5.97 27.03
N ASP A 23 19.81 -6.27 28.00
CA ASP A 23 19.50 -6.01 29.42
C ASP A 23 19.40 -4.52 29.77
N VAL A 24 20.19 -3.67 29.13
CA VAL A 24 20.09 -2.22 29.30
C VAL A 24 18.80 -1.72 28.67
N LEU A 25 18.50 -2.14 27.41
CA LEU A 25 17.27 -1.77 26.73
C LEU A 25 16.01 -2.23 27.48
N TYR A 26 16.04 -3.43 28.06
CA TYR A 26 14.93 -3.91 28.88
C TYR A 26 14.73 -3.05 30.13
N ARG A 27 15.81 -2.66 30.81
CA ARG A 27 15.74 -1.73 31.97
C ARG A 27 15.17 -0.37 31.54
N ASP A 28 15.59 0.16 30.40
CA ASP A 28 15.08 1.42 29.88
C ASP A 28 13.58 1.32 29.52
N LEU A 29 13.15 0.20 28.95
CA LEU A 29 11.74 -0.10 28.70
C LEU A 29 10.93 -0.07 30.02
N VAL A 30 11.37 -0.81 31.02
CA VAL A 30 10.71 -0.85 32.36
C VAL A 30 10.68 0.54 33.00
N ALA A 31 11.77 1.29 32.91
CA ALA A 31 11.84 2.65 33.45
C ALA A 31 10.88 3.60 32.72
N SER A 32 10.74 3.46 31.39
CA SER A 32 9.80 4.26 30.60
C SER A 32 8.34 3.93 30.93
N ILE A 33 7.98 2.66 31.06
CA ILE A 33 6.61 2.24 31.45
C ILE A 33 6.24 2.76 32.85
N ARG A 34 7.13 2.66 33.82
CA ARG A 34 6.89 3.11 35.21
C ARG A 34 6.61 4.61 35.33
N LYS A 35 7.01 5.43 34.36
CA LYS A 35 6.74 6.88 34.38
C LYS A 35 5.26 7.22 34.22
N TYR A 36 4.49 6.38 33.55
CA TYR A 36 3.11 6.71 33.19
C TYR A 36 2.08 5.63 33.57
N HIS A 37 2.52 4.37 33.75
CA HIS A 37 1.59 3.27 34.00
C HIS A 37 1.23 3.20 35.51
N PRO A 38 -0.09 3.12 35.85
CA PRO A 38 -0.54 3.17 37.25
C PRO A 38 -0.23 1.90 38.05
N SER A 39 0.02 0.76 37.37
CA SER A 39 0.28 -0.53 38.03
C SER A 39 1.75 -0.91 37.96
N ASP A 40 2.30 -1.40 39.09
CA ASP A 40 3.66 -1.94 39.17
C ASP A 40 3.79 -3.37 38.60
N ASP A 41 2.68 -4.03 38.30
CA ASP A 41 2.67 -5.36 37.68
C ASP A 41 3.07 -5.32 36.23
N LEU A 42 4.31 -5.71 35.94
CA LEU A 42 4.90 -5.81 34.62
C LEU A 42 5.14 -7.28 34.18
N SER A 43 4.51 -8.24 34.85
CA SER A 43 4.71 -9.67 34.62
C SER A 43 4.42 -10.09 33.15
N MET A 44 3.45 -9.45 32.52
CA MET A 44 3.14 -9.67 31.08
C MET A 44 4.30 -9.24 30.19
N ILE A 45 4.87 -8.07 30.45
CA ILE A 45 6.00 -7.51 29.67
C ILE A 45 7.25 -8.38 29.84
N GLU A 46 7.52 -8.81 31.05
CA GLU A 46 8.66 -9.70 31.36
C GLU A 46 8.52 -11.05 30.61
N LYS A 47 7.35 -11.67 30.70
CA LYS A 47 7.05 -12.92 29.97
C LYS A 47 7.17 -12.73 28.45
N ALA A 48 6.69 -11.60 27.90
CA ALA A 48 6.79 -11.30 26.48
C ALA A 48 8.25 -11.13 26.05
N TYR A 49 9.06 -10.43 26.83
CA TYR A 49 10.49 -10.28 26.59
C TYR A 49 11.21 -11.64 26.61
N GLN A 50 10.99 -12.46 27.66
CA GLN A 50 11.62 -13.78 27.79
C GLN A 50 11.26 -14.70 26.64
N LEU A 51 9.99 -14.70 26.20
CA LEU A 51 9.55 -15.51 25.06
C LEU A 51 10.19 -15.04 23.77
N ALA A 52 10.20 -13.71 23.50
CA ALA A 52 10.80 -13.14 22.31
C ALA A 52 12.30 -13.38 22.24
N ASP A 53 13.03 -13.22 23.37
CA ASP A 53 14.47 -13.47 23.46
C ASP A 53 14.80 -14.93 23.17
N ASN A 54 14.06 -15.87 23.77
CA ASN A 54 14.23 -17.29 23.51
C ASN A 54 13.88 -17.67 22.06
N ALA A 55 12.82 -17.09 21.49
CA ALA A 55 12.37 -17.37 20.14
C ALA A 55 13.36 -16.91 19.05
N HIS A 56 14.07 -15.81 19.31
CA HIS A 56 15.04 -15.19 18.39
C HIS A 56 16.52 -15.43 18.76
N LYS A 57 16.80 -16.34 19.70
CA LYS A 57 18.13 -16.53 20.31
C LYS A 57 19.26 -16.70 19.30
N ASP A 58 19.02 -17.42 18.20
CA ASP A 58 20.04 -17.72 17.18
C ASP A 58 19.99 -16.77 15.98
N GLN A 59 19.12 -15.77 16.04
CA GLN A 59 18.92 -14.84 14.93
C GLN A 59 19.72 -13.54 15.15
N LYS A 60 20.28 -13.03 14.05
CA LYS A 60 20.98 -11.74 14.00
C LYS A 60 20.41 -10.84 12.93
N ARG A 61 20.39 -9.54 13.18
CA ARG A 61 20.05 -8.53 12.18
C ARG A 61 21.20 -8.34 11.17
N LYS A 62 20.93 -7.62 10.08
CA LYS A 62 21.96 -7.26 9.08
C LYS A 62 23.05 -6.35 9.64
N SER A 63 22.80 -5.66 10.73
CA SER A 63 23.76 -4.89 11.54
C SER A 63 24.72 -5.78 12.36
N GLY A 64 24.44 -7.10 12.43
CA GLY A 64 25.22 -8.05 13.24
C GLY A 64 24.76 -8.17 14.70
N GLU A 65 23.86 -7.29 15.18
CA GLU A 65 23.30 -7.30 16.53
C GLU A 65 22.31 -8.46 16.76
N PRO A 66 22.10 -8.94 18.00
CA PRO A 66 21.04 -9.89 18.33
C PRO A 66 19.67 -9.39 17.90
N TYR A 67 18.83 -10.28 17.36
CA TYR A 67 17.53 -9.89 16.81
C TYR A 67 16.61 -9.24 17.83
N ILE A 68 16.66 -9.68 19.11
CA ILE A 68 15.83 -9.18 20.21
C ILE A 68 15.94 -7.67 20.45
N ILE A 69 17.04 -7.03 20.02
CA ILE A 69 17.22 -5.58 20.13
C ILE A 69 16.12 -4.84 19.34
N HIS A 70 15.67 -5.40 18.21
CA HIS A 70 14.60 -4.79 17.43
C HIS A 70 13.26 -4.75 18.16
N PRO A 71 12.69 -5.87 18.61
CA PRO A 71 11.46 -5.86 19.40
C PRO A 71 11.55 -4.98 20.67
N LEU A 72 12.70 -4.98 21.35
CA LEU A 72 12.92 -4.10 22.50
C LEU A 72 12.84 -2.62 22.14
N CYS A 73 13.51 -2.21 21.04
CA CYS A 73 13.44 -0.82 20.57
C CYS A 73 12.03 -0.44 20.13
N VAL A 74 11.29 -1.35 19.47
CA VAL A 74 9.87 -1.15 19.11
C VAL A 74 9.04 -0.95 20.38
N ALA A 75 9.22 -1.80 21.41
CA ALA A 75 8.52 -1.69 22.67
C ALA A 75 8.85 -0.37 23.42
N ILE A 76 10.10 0.10 23.38
CA ILE A 76 10.50 1.40 23.93
C ILE A 76 9.79 2.54 23.21
N ILE A 77 9.70 2.50 21.87
CA ILE A 77 8.97 3.52 21.10
C ILE A 77 7.50 3.53 21.49
N LEU A 78 6.87 2.35 21.71
CA LEU A 78 5.49 2.24 22.17
C LEU A 78 5.31 2.74 23.61
N ALA A 79 6.27 2.46 24.50
CA ALA A 79 6.28 3.00 25.86
C ALA A 79 6.45 4.53 25.88
N ASP A 80 7.27 5.08 24.97
CA ASP A 80 7.42 6.51 24.77
C ASP A 80 6.15 7.20 24.22
N LEU A 81 5.24 6.43 23.64
CA LEU A 81 3.89 6.86 23.23
C LEU A 81 2.85 6.66 24.35
N GLU A 82 3.26 6.20 25.52
CA GLU A 82 2.43 5.90 26.69
C GLU A 82 1.31 4.87 26.39
N MET A 83 1.64 3.82 25.59
CA MET A 83 0.69 2.76 25.23
C MET A 83 0.46 1.77 26.37
N ASP A 84 -0.66 1.02 26.29
CA ASP A 84 -1.03 -0.02 27.25
C ASP A 84 -0.06 -1.23 27.21
N LYS A 85 -0.12 -2.08 28.25
CA LYS A 85 0.76 -3.25 28.41
C LYS A 85 0.57 -4.26 27.29
N GLU A 86 -0.66 -4.45 26.86
CA GLU A 86 -1.03 -5.38 25.77
C GLU A 86 -0.38 -4.95 24.46
N THR A 87 -0.38 -3.66 24.16
CA THR A 87 0.27 -3.10 22.97
C THR A 87 1.79 -3.24 23.04
N ILE A 88 2.39 -2.99 24.20
CA ILE A 88 3.84 -3.13 24.40
C ILE A 88 4.25 -4.61 24.29
N ALA A 89 3.49 -5.52 24.92
CA ALA A 89 3.71 -6.96 24.80
C ALA A 89 3.58 -7.42 23.35
N ALA A 90 2.56 -6.95 22.62
CA ALA A 90 2.42 -7.22 21.20
C ALA A 90 3.59 -6.66 20.37
N GLY A 91 4.14 -5.49 20.76
CA GLY A 91 5.34 -4.93 20.13
C GLY A 91 6.60 -5.78 20.38
N LEU A 92 6.74 -6.41 21.55
CA LEU A 92 7.82 -7.38 21.82
C LEU A 92 7.66 -8.68 21.01
N LEU A 93 6.42 -9.08 20.71
CA LEU A 93 6.08 -10.37 20.10
C LEU A 93 5.76 -10.27 18.60
N HIS A 94 5.82 -9.09 17.98
CA HIS A 94 5.24 -8.83 16.65
C HIS A 94 5.86 -9.68 15.54
N ASP A 95 7.15 -10.04 15.62
CA ASP A 95 7.85 -10.88 14.65
C ASP A 95 7.89 -12.37 15.06
N VAL A 96 7.44 -12.73 16.27
CA VAL A 96 7.57 -14.11 16.79
C VAL A 96 6.75 -15.10 15.96
N VAL A 97 5.55 -14.74 15.53
CA VAL A 97 4.70 -15.61 14.68
C VAL A 97 5.22 -15.70 13.26
N GLU A 98 5.87 -14.65 12.75
CA GLU A 98 6.38 -14.62 11.38
C GLU A 98 7.70 -15.38 11.23
N ASP A 99 8.63 -15.16 12.17
CA ASP A 99 10.02 -15.58 12.04
C ASP A 99 10.39 -16.80 12.89
N THR A 100 9.43 -17.36 13.65
CA THR A 100 9.69 -18.48 14.56
C THR A 100 8.62 -19.58 14.47
N VAL A 101 8.71 -20.58 15.35
CA VAL A 101 7.82 -21.75 15.39
C VAL A 101 6.52 -21.52 16.16
N TYR A 102 6.35 -20.38 16.84
CA TYR A 102 5.17 -20.07 17.62
C TYR A 102 3.96 -19.76 16.75
N THR A 103 2.76 -20.21 17.18
CA THR A 103 1.49 -19.94 16.48
C THR A 103 0.66 -18.88 17.21
N GLU A 104 -0.33 -18.30 16.50
CA GLU A 104 -1.28 -17.36 17.09
C GLU A 104 -2.04 -17.97 18.27
N GLU A 105 -2.45 -19.25 18.17
CA GLU A 105 -3.17 -19.96 19.21
C GLU A 105 -2.34 -20.08 20.49
N GLN A 106 -1.05 -20.40 20.36
CA GLN A 106 -0.13 -20.48 21.51
C GLN A 106 0.06 -19.13 22.19
N LEU A 107 0.17 -18.05 21.42
CA LEU A 107 0.24 -16.70 21.98
C LEU A 107 -1.07 -16.32 22.70
N ALA A 108 -2.23 -16.75 22.16
CA ALA A 108 -3.53 -16.51 22.81
C ALA A 108 -3.67 -17.25 24.15
N GLU A 109 -3.10 -18.45 24.27
CA GLU A 109 -3.07 -19.20 25.53
C GLU A 109 -2.17 -18.56 26.60
N ILE A 110 -1.02 -18.00 26.19
CA ILE A 110 0.00 -17.44 27.11
C ILE A 110 -0.32 -16.00 27.52
N PHE A 111 -0.73 -15.15 26.56
CA PHE A 111 -0.88 -13.70 26.75
C PHE A 111 -2.32 -13.20 26.64
N GLY A 112 -3.24 -14.08 26.30
CA GLY A 112 -4.65 -13.74 26.07
C GLY A 112 -4.96 -13.35 24.61
N LYS A 113 -6.27 -13.35 24.29
CA LYS A 113 -6.77 -13.13 22.92
C LYS A 113 -6.43 -11.73 22.38
N GLU A 114 -6.33 -10.74 23.25
CA GLU A 114 -6.09 -9.35 22.86
C GLU A 114 -4.68 -9.18 22.27
N VAL A 115 -3.65 -9.64 22.98
CA VAL A 115 -2.26 -9.61 22.49
C VAL A 115 -2.10 -10.43 21.21
N ALA A 116 -2.69 -11.64 21.16
CA ALA A 116 -2.63 -12.48 19.97
C ALA A 116 -3.28 -11.81 18.74
N LEU A 117 -4.42 -11.14 18.92
CA LEU A 117 -5.11 -10.41 17.85
C LEU A 117 -4.27 -9.22 17.32
N LEU A 118 -3.56 -8.51 18.21
CA LEU A 118 -2.67 -7.43 17.82
C LEU A 118 -1.48 -7.96 17.00
N VAL A 119 -0.83 -9.04 17.48
CA VAL A 119 0.29 -9.69 16.78
C VAL A 119 -0.16 -10.21 15.42
N ASP A 120 -1.29 -10.93 15.34
CA ASP A 120 -1.87 -11.42 14.08
C ASP A 120 -2.14 -10.27 13.10
N GLY A 121 -2.69 -9.16 13.59
CA GLY A 121 -2.93 -7.96 12.79
C GLY A 121 -1.64 -7.42 12.15
N VAL A 122 -0.54 -7.34 12.92
CA VAL A 122 0.77 -6.88 12.45
C VAL A 122 1.39 -7.86 11.46
N THR A 123 1.37 -9.18 11.76
CA THR A 123 1.92 -10.26 10.93
C THR A 123 1.23 -10.34 9.56
N LYS A 124 -0.10 -10.23 9.51
CA LYS A 124 -0.87 -10.23 8.24
C LYS A 124 -0.53 -9.05 7.33
N LEU A 125 0.03 -7.98 7.88
CA LEU A 125 0.53 -6.84 7.12
C LEU A 125 1.89 -7.12 6.44
N THR A 126 2.65 -8.08 6.95
CA THR A 126 4.00 -8.41 6.49
C THR A 126 4.00 -9.56 5.47
N GLN A 127 3.10 -10.55 5.60
CA GLN A 127 3.03 -11.79 4.79
C GLN A 127 2.54 -11.62 3.36
N LEU A 128 2.90 -10.59 2.65
CA LEU A 128 2.38 -10.35 1.32
C LEU A 128 3.30 -10.84 0.23
N SER A 129 2.85 -11.97 -0.31
CA SER A 129 3.54 -12.78 -1.31
C SER A 129 3.74 -12.10 -2.66
N TRP A 130 4.86 -12.43 -3.24
CA TRP A 130 5.36 -12.17 -4.58
C TRP A 130 4.31 -12.39 -5.68
N SER A 131 3.65 -11.33 -6.13
CA SER A 131 2.95 -11.30 -7.40
C SER A 131 3.65 -10.35 -8.38
N ALA A 132 3.55 -10.64 -9.66
CA ALA A 132 4.34 -10.00 -10.72
C ALA A 132 4.08 -8.50 -10.92
N ASP A 133 3.04 -7.91 -10.30
CA ASP A 133 2.70 -6.49 -10.44
C ASP A 133 2.83 -5.76 -9.10
N LYS A 134 3.86 -4.90 -8.99
CA LYS A 134 4.16 -4.10 -7.78
C LYS A 134 2.97 -3.23 -7.34
N VAL A 135 2.14 -2.78 -8.27
CA VAL A 135 0.99 -1.89 -7.98
C VAL A 135 -0.16 -2.67 -7.36
N GLU A 136 -0.46 -3.88 -7.87
CA GLU A 136 -1.50 -4.75 -7.29
C GLU A 136 -1.13 -5.18 -5.87
N MET A 137 0.14 -5.50 -5.65
CA MET A 137 0.66 -5.89 -4.34
C MET A 137 0.55 -4.75 -3.32
N GLN A 138 0.94 -3.52 -3.69
CA GLN A 138 0.82 -2.36 -2.81
C GLN A 138 -0.64 -2.07 -2.43
N ALA A 139 -1.57 -2.17 -3.38
CA ALA A 139 -2.99 -1.97 -3.13
C ALA A 139 -3.57 -3.00 -2.18
N GLU A 140 -3.24 -4.27 -2.37
CA GLU A 140 -3.70 -5.35 -1.50
C GLU A 140 -3.13 -5.23 -0.09
N ASN A 141 -1.86 -4.81 0.04
CA ASN A 141 -1.22 -4.53 1.31
C ASN A 141 -1.93 -3.42 2.08
N LEU A 142 -2.21 -2.31 1.41
CA LEU A 142 -2.94 -1.20 2.00
C LEU A 142 -4.36 -1.60 2.40
N ARG A 143 -5.06 -2.39 1.57
CA ARG A 143 -6.41 -2.90 1.93
C ARG A 143 -6.38 -3.73 3.21
N LYS A 144 -5.44 -4.65 3.34
CA LYS A 144 -5.29 -5.49 4.55
C LYS A 144 -4.94 -4.65 5.77
N MET A 145 -4.07 -3.65 5.58
CA MET A 145 -3.70 -2.72 6.63
C MET A 145 -4.92 -1.95 7.15
N PHE A 146 -5.73 -1.38 6.27
CA PHE A 146 -6.95 -0.67 6.70
C PHE A 146 -7.98 -1.59 7.35
N LEU A 147 -8.10 -2.85 6.90
CA LEU A 147 -8.96 -3.83 7.55
C LEU A 147 -8.48 -4.20 8.96
N ALA A 148 -7.17 -4.34 9.15
CA ALA A 148 -6.59 -4.57 10.47
C ALA A 148 -6.80 -3.38 11.40
N MET A 149 -6.55 -2.15 10.89
CA MET A 149 -6.81 -0.91 11.62
C MET A 149 -8.28 -0.74 12.03
N ALA A 150 -9.22 -1.23 11.21
CA ALA A 150 -10.64 -1.16 11.52
C ALA A 150 -11.04 -2.10 12.66
N LYS A 151 -10.29 -3.17 12.86
CA LYS A 151 -10.48 -4.08 14.01
C LYS A 151 -9.89 -3.49 15.29
N ASP A 152 -8.64 -3.03 15.20
CA ASP A 152 -7.95 -2.36 16.30
C ASP A 152 -6.87 -1.40 15.77
N ILE A 153 -6.99 -0.14 16.13
CA ILE A 153 -6.08 0.92 15.68
C ILE A 153 -4.65 0.74 16.21
N ARG A 154 -4.46 0.00 17.32
CA ARG A 154 -3.14 -0.28 17.91
C ARG A 154 -2.23 -1.05 16.96
N VAL A 155 -2.80 -1.86 16.06
CA VAL A 155 -2.04 -2.60 15.02
C VAL A 155 -1.19 -1.66 14.18
N ILE A 156 -1.74 -0.51 13.75
CA ILE A 156 -0.96 0.44 12.96
C ILE A 156 0.04 1.22 13.81
N ILE A 157 -0.25 1.47 15.09
CA ILE A 157 0.69 2.14 16.01
C ILE A 157 1.93 1.26 16.19
N ILE A 158 1.74 -0.05 16.42
CA ILE A 158 2.85 -1.03 16.47
C ILE A 158 3.63 -1.02 15.16
N LYS A 159 2.92 -1.03 14.01
CA LYS A 159 3.58 -1.02 12.69
C LYS A 159 4.33 0.28 12.40
N LEU A 160 3.88 1.42 12.91
CA LEU A 160 4.60 2.70 12.83
C LEU A 160 5.86 2.68 13.69
N ALA A 161 5.81 2.08 14.90
CA ALA A 161 6.97 1.91 15.75
C ALA A 161 8.02 0.95 15.14
N ASP A 162 7.57 -0.17 14.56
CA ASP A 162 8.41 -1.09 13.78
C ASP A 162 9.07 -0.35 12.61
N ARG A 163 8.29 0.38 11.80
CA ARG A 163 8.81 1.16 10.68
C ARG A 163 9.84 2.19 11.12
N LEU A 164 9.59 2.88 12.22
CA LEU A 164 10.51 3.88 12.74
C LEU A 164 11.86 3.25 13.13
N HIS A 165 11.85 2.14 13.87
CA HIS A 165 13.10 1.46 14.20
C HIS A 165 13.82 0.91 12.95
N ASN A 166 13.09 0.36 11.98
CA ASN A 166 13.65 -0.07 10.71
C ASN A 166 14.27 1.09 9.92
N MET A 167 13.70 2.30 9.98
CA MET A 167 14.29 3.49 9.36
C MET A 167 15.55 3.98 10.08
N ARG A 168 15.61 3.88 11.41
CA ARG A 168 16.81 4.20 12.21
C ARG A 168 18.01 3.30 11.86
N THR A 169 17.75 2.04 11.50
CA THR A 169 18.77 1.03 11.17
C THR A 169 18.95 0.80 9.65
N LEU A 170 18.36 1.64 8.81
CA LEU A 170 18.30 1.45 7.35
C LEU A 170 19.67 1.55 6.66
N GLN A 171 20.66 2.15 7.32
CA GLN A 171 22.05 2.29 6.83
C GLN A 171 22.73 0.95 6.52
N TYR A 172 22.33 -0.13 7.19
CA TYR A 172 22.88 -1.48 6.97
C TYR A 172 22.28 -2.21 5.77
N MET A 173 21.37 -1.57 5.04
CA MET A 173 20.78 -2.12 3.81
C MET A 173 21.47 -1.60 2.55
N ARG A 174 21.32 -2.32 1.41
CA ARG A 174 21.79 -1.85 0.09
C ARG A 174 21.06 -0.56 -0.30
N GLN A 175 21.76 0.36 -0.99
CA GLN A 175 21.25 1.69 -1.35
C GLN A 175 19.90 1.66 -2.09
N GLU A 176 19.69 0.68 -2.99
CA GLU A 176 18.41 0.53 -3.70
C GLU A 176 17.25 0.25 -2.73
N LYS A 177 17.49 -0.62 -1.74
CA LYS A 177 16.51 -0.93 -0.68
C LYS A 177 16.30 0.24 0.27
N GLN A 178 17.36 1.01 0.58
CA GLN A 178 17.23 2.24 1.36
C GLN A 178 16.25 3.22 0.70
N LYS A 179 16.45 3.50 -0.60
CA LYS A 179 15.56 4.42 -1.35
C LYS A 179 14.14 3.88 -1.50
N GLU A 180 13.97 2.57 -1.71
CA GLU A 180 12.66 1.93 -1.80
C GLU A 180 11.89 2.09 -0.47
N LYS A 181 12.53 1.75 0.66
CA LYS A 181 11.91 1.84 1.99
C LYS A 181 11.67 3.29 2.44
N ALA A 182 12.57 4.20 2.13
CA ALA A 182 12.39 5.62 2.40
C ALA A 182 11.21 6.21 1.61
N ARG A 183 11.05 5.82 0.32
CA ARG A 183 9.90 6.25 -0.50
C ARG A 183 8.58 5.69 0.04
N GLU A 184 8.54 4.41 0.37
CA GLU A 184 7.36 3.78 1.00
C GLU A 184 6.99 4.50 2.31
N THR A 185 7.98 4.89 3.10
CA THR A 185 7.78 5.61 4.36
C THR A 185 7.15 6.98 4.15
N ILE A 186 7.66 7.77 3.21
CA ILE A 186 7.14 9.12 2.90
C ILE A 186 5.75 9.06 2.24
N GLU A 187 5.48 8.06 1.39
CA GLU A 187 4.22 7.97 0.65
C GLU A 187 3.08 7.35 1.47
N ILE A 188 3.37 6.53 2.48
CA ILE A 188 2.36 5.75 3.20
C ILE A 188 2.42 5.97 4.71
N TYR A 189 3.55 5.66 5.35
CA TYR A 189 3.62 5.61 6.82
C TYR A 189 3.65 6.99 7.47
N SER A 190 4.38 7.94 6.92
CA SER A 190 4.40 9.31 7.44
C SER A 190 3.05 10.02 7.33
N PRO A 191 2.33 9.97 6.19
CA PRO A 191 0.97 10.48 6.11
C PRO A 191 -0.03 9.79 7.06
N LEU A 192 0.12 8.49 7.30
CA LEU A 192 -0.70 7.78 8.30
C LEU A 192 -0.42 8.25 9.72
N ALA A 193 0.85 8.44 10.09
CA ALA A 193 1.23 9.00 11.37
C ALA A 193 0.69 10.42 11.56
N ASP A 194 0.72 11.24 10.51
CA ASP A 194 0.11 12.59 10.51
C ASP A 194 -1.40 12.54 10.71
N ARG A 195 -2.08 11.62 10.02
CA ARG A 195 -3.54 11.42 10.13
C ARG A 195 -3.96 10.99 11.52
N LEU A 196 -3.16 10.15 12.17
CA LEU A 196 -3.36 9.71 13.54
C LEU A 196 -2.91 10.76 14.58
N GLY A 197 -2.32 11.87 14.14
CA GLY A 197 -1.82 12.94 14.99
C GLY A 197 -0.54 12.60 15.75
N ILE A 198 0.13 11.48 15.44
CA ILE A 198 1.36 11.02 16.12
C ILE A 198 2.56 11.79 15.54
N SER A 199 2.65 13.08 15.91
CA SER A 199 3.66 13.97 15.34
C SER A 199 5.07 13.54 15.66
N LYS A 200 5.32 12.94 16.84
CA LYS A 200 6.63 12.47 17.28
C LYS A 200 7.22 11.44 16.28
N ILE A 201 6.42 10.43 15.90
CA ILE A 201 6.84 9.43 14.89
C ILE A 201 6.91 10.03 13.50
N LYS A 202 5.89 10.78 13.09
CA LYS A 202 5.80 11.39 11.76
C LYS A 202 7.03 12.20 11.41
N ILE A 203 7.45 13.05 12.31
CA ILE A 203 8.57 13.96 12.13
C ILE A 203 9.88 13.19 11.91
N GLU A 204 10.15 12.20 12.76
CA GLU A 204 11.37 11.41 12.66
C GLU A 204 11.37 10.53 11.39
N LEU A 205 10.22 9.95 11.02
CA LEU A 205 10.08 9.23 9.75
C LEU A 205 10.36 10.12 8.54
N ASP A 206 9.85 11.35 8.54
CA ASP A 206 10.07 12.33 7.49
C ASP A 206 11.56 12.69 7.34
N ASP A 207 12.23 13.01 8.44
CA ASP A 207 13.64 13.43 8.44
C ASP A 207 14.56 12.27 8.05
N LEU A 208 14.31 11.05 8.57
CA LEU A 208 15.04 9.85 8.17
C LEU A 208 14.82 9.51 6.70
N ALA A 209 13.59 9.64 6.19
CA ALA A 209 13.31 9.39 4.79
C ALA A 209 14.02 10.41 3.88
N LEU A 210 14.05 11.71 4.24
CA LEU A 210 14.78 12.74 3.51
C LEU A 210 16.27 12.40 3.44
N ARG A 211 16.86 11.95 4.53
CA ARG A 211 18.28 11.57 4.61
C ARG A 211 18.66 10.51 3.56
N TYR A 212 17.78 9.55 3.27
CA TYR A 212 18.03 8.48 2.30
C TYR A 212 17.57 8.80 0.87
N LEU A 213 16.55 9.67 0.71
CA LEU A 213 16.06 10.06 -0.62
C LEU A 213 16.91 11.16 -1.24
N GLU A 214 17.26 12.18 -0.44
CA GLU A 214 17.98 13.38 -0.86
C GLU A 214 19.16 13.68 0.08
N PRO A 215 20.19 12.79 0.14
CA PRO A 215 21.27 12.86 1.12
C PRO A 215 22.07 14.16 1.02
N ASN A 216 22.25 14.70 -0.19
CA ASN A 216 23.00 15.95 -0.40
C ASN A 216 22.25 17.17 0.18
N VAL A 217 20.93 17.21 -0.03
CA VAL A 217 20.08 18.29 0.51
C VAL A 217 19.99 18.18 2.03
N TYR A 218 19.84 16.97 2.57
CA TYR A 218 19.84 16.75 4.01
C TYR A 218 21.12 17.29 4.66
N LYS A 219 22.28 16.94 4.10
CA LYS A 219 23.59 17.37 4.59
C LYS A 219 23.79 18.88 4.49
N GLU A 220 23.38 19.48 3.38
CA GLU A 220 23.41 20.94 3.20
C GLU A 220 22.55 21.67 4.24
N LEU A 221 21.34 21.15 4.53
CA LEU A 221 20.46 21.70 5.57
C LEU A 221 21.07 21.55 6.96
N GLU A 222 21.65 20.39 7.27
CA GLU A 222 22.31 20.11 8.54
C GLU A 222 23.48 21.08 8.78
N GLU A 223 24.37 21.25 7.80
CA GLU A 223 25.52 22.15 7.86
C GLU A 223 25.09 23.63 8.02
N LYS A 224 24.14 24.10 7.21
CA LYS A 224 23.67 25.48 7.26
C LYS A 224 22.93 25.81 8.55
N ILE A 225 22.15 24.88 9.09
CA ILE A 225 21.46 25.07 10.36
C ILE A 225 22.46 25.05 11.51
N ALA A 226 23.46 24.16 11.48
CA ALA A 226 24.52 24.08 12.48
C ALA A 226 25.35 25.38 12.53
N LEU A 227 25.78 25.92 11.39
CA LEU A 227 26.55 27.17 11.30
C LEU A 227 25.82 28.38 11.88
N THR A 228 24.50 28.38 11.88
CA THR A 228 23.69 29.48 12.40
C THR A 228 23.13 29.22 13.79
N SER A 229 23.42 28.04 14.36
CA SER A 229 22.79 27.53 15.59
C SER A 229 23.09 28.40 16.82
N GLU A 230 24.33 28.75 17.08
CA GLU A 230 24.72 29.45 18.32
C GLU A 230 24.09 30.85 18.43
N ALA A 231 24.19 31.66 17.38
CA ALA A 231 23.61 33.01 17.38
C ALA A 231 22.07 32.99 17.48
N ARG A 232 21.45 32.02 16.82
CA ARG A 232 19.99 31.84 16.83
C ARG A 232 19.52 31.24 18.15
N GLN A 233 20.27 30.32 18.74
CA GLN A 233 19.94 29.76 20.05
C GLN A 233 19.94 30.87 21.10
N LYS A 234 20.96 31.72 21.12
CA LYS A 234 21.02 32.88 22.03
C LYS A 234 19.81 33.78 21.84
N PHE A 235 19.44 34.09 20.57
CA PHE A 235 18.26 34.92 20.27
C PHE A 235 16.96 34.27 20.83
N ILE A 236 16.80 32.96 20.67
CA ILE A 236 15.62 32.22 21.22
C ILE A 236 15.64 32.23 22.75
N ASP A 237 16.80 32.01 23.38
CA ASP A 237 16.94 32.02 24.83
C ASP A 237 16.62 33.37 25.43
N ASP A 238 17.04 34.46 24.78
CA ASP A 238 16.73 35.86 25.16
C ASP A 238 15.19 36.08 25.09
N ILE A 239 14.54 35.66 23.99
CA ILE A 239 13.08 35.77 23.81
C ILE A 239 12.35 34.93 24.87
N ILE A 240 12.80 33.69 25.16
CA ILE A 240 12.19 32.83 26.18
C ILE A 240 12.27 33.49 27.56
N ALA A 241 13.39 34.10 27.91
CA ALA A 241 13.57 34.78 29.18
C ALA A 241 12.64 35.98 29.30
N GLU A 242 12.54 36.82 28.24
CA GLU A 242 11.65 37.97 28.18
C GLU A 242 10.17 37.55 28.29
N ILE A 243 9.75 36.53 27.54
CA ILE A 243 8.37 36.01 27.61
C ILE A 243 8.05 35.49 29.00
N LYS A 244 8.93 34.71 29.64
CA LYS A 244 8.70 34.19 31.01
C LYS A 244 8.47 35.33 32.00
N THR A 245 9.27 36.39 31.96
CA THR A 245 9.12 37.54 32.85
C THR A 245 7.76 38.23 32.67
N HIS A 246 7.31 38.43 31.44
CA HIS A 246 6.02 39.08 31.16
C HIS A 246 4.83 38.18 31.52
N MET A 247 4.93 36.85 31.33
CA MET A 247 3.90 35.90 31.74
C MET A 247 3.79 35.83 33.27
N GLU A 248 4.89 35.89 34.01
CA GLU A 248 4.92 35.97 35.47
C GLU A 248 4.22 37.26 35.96
N HIS A 249 4.50 38.42 35.35
CA HIS A 249 3.82 39.68 35.66
C HIS A 249 2.31 39.64 35.37
N ALA A 250 1.90 38.87 34.37
CA ALA A 250 0.50 38.66 34.01
C ALA A 250 -0.19 37.55 34.84
N GLU A 251 0.51 36.95 35.80
CA GLU A 251 0.03 35.84 36.63
C GLU A 251 -0.38 34.59 35.83
N ILE A 252 0.21 34.38 34.63
CA ILE A 252 -0.06 33.26 33.76
C ILE A 252 1.01 32.17 33.98
N ARG A 253 0.59 31.02 34.51
CA ARG A 253 1.48 29.84 34.62
C ARG A 253 1.73 29.27 33.25
N CYS A 254 2.99 29.14 32.86
CA CYS A 254 3.36 28.58 31.55
C CYS A 254 4.72 27.90 31.57
N GLU A 255 4.86 26.95 30.65
CA GLU A 255 6.19 26.43 30.22
C GLU A 255 6.52 27.06 28.87
N VAL A 256 7.70 27.64 28.76
CA VAL A 256 8.17 28.25 27.53
C VAL A 256 9.42 27.51 27.03
N ASN A 257 9.34 26.95 25.82
CA ASN A 257 10.39 26.13 25.23
C ASN A 257 10.70 26.59 23.80
N GLY A 258 11.98 26.58 23.43
CA GLY A 258 12.39 26.74 22.04
C GLY A 258 12.16 25.46 21.23
N ARG A 259 11.83 25.63 19.97
CA ARG A 259 11.65 24.51 19.03
C ARG A 259 12.35 24.81 17.71
N VAL A 260 13.21 23.89 17.27
CA VAL A 260 13.77 23.89 15.92
C VAL A 260 12.83 23.15 14.98
N LYS A 261 12.59 23.70 13.80
CA LYS A 261 11.76 23.06 12.78
C LYS A 261 12.54 21.94 12.09
N HIS A 262 11.84 20.83 11.83
CA HIS A 262 12.43 19.64 11.25
C HIS A 262 12.87 19.84 9.79
N PHE A 263 13.93 19.14 9.38
CA PHE A 263 14.57 19.28 8.06
C PHE A 263 13.60 19.05 6.91
N PHE A 264 12.79 18.00 6.96
CA PHE A 264 11.80 17.73 5.91
C PHE A 264 10.75 18.84 5.78
N SER A 265 10.31 19.41 6.90
CA SER A 265 9.35 20.53 6.88
C SER A 265 9.95 21.79 6.24
N ILE A 266 11.24 22.04 6.43
CA ILE A 266 11.99 23.11 5.79
C ILE A 266 12.12 22.83 4.29
N TYR A 267 12.57 21.63 3.93
CA TYR A 267 12.71 21.17 2.55
C TYR A 267 11.39 21.28 1.76
N LYS A 268 10.27 20.80 2.33
CA LYS A 268 8.95 20.91 1.70
C LYS A 268 8.53 22.36 1.45
N LYS A 269 8.86 23.28 2.37
CA LYS A 269 8.62 24.73 2.16
C LYS A 269 9.49 25.32 1.07
N MET A 270 10.77 24.93 1.01
CA MET A 270 11.67 25.35 -0.07
C MET A 270 11.12 24.94 -1.43
N LEU A 271 10.69 23.70 -1.58
CA LEU A 271 10.12 23.18 -2.83
C LEU A 271 8.79 23.85 -3.20
N ASN A 272 7.82 23.87 -2.27
CA ASN A 272 6.47 24.35 -2.57
C ASN A 272 6.37 25.86 -2.75
N GLN A 273 7.24 26.64 -2.11
CA GLN A 273 7.21 28.10 -2.16
C GLN A 273 8.37 28.69 -2.99
N HIS A 274 9.21 27.84 -3.60
CA HIS A 274 10.41 28.24 -4.35
C HIS A 274 11.31 29.22 -3.57
N LYS A 275 11.49 28.96 -2.25
CA LYS A 275 12.27 29.80 -1.34
C LYS A 275 13.61 29.17 -1.02
N THR A 276 14.61 30.02 -0.81
CA THR A 276 15.89 29.61 -0.21
C THR A 276 15.76 29.50 1.32
N LEU A 277 16.70 28.83 1.98
CA LEU A 277 16.70 28.66 3.43
C LEU A 277 16.62 30.01 4.17
N ASP A 278 17.33 31.03 3.69
CA ASP A 278 17.37 32.39 4.28
C ASP A 278 16.02 33.13 4.19
N GLN A 279 15.14 32.70 3.30
CA GLN A 279 13.80 33.27 3.13
C GLN A 279 12.73 32.52 3.98
N ILE A 280 13.14 31.50 4.76
CA ILE A 280 12.25 30.75 5.66
C ILE A 280 12.43 31.31 7.08
N TYR A 281 11.49 32.12 7.52
CA TYR A 281 11.53 32.85 8.78
C TYR A 281 11.12 32.03 10.01
N ASP A 282 10.50 30.86 9.82
CA ASP A 282 9.96 30.01 10.87
C ASP A 282 10.79 28.74 11.13
N ILE A 283 12.09 28.82 10.92
CA ILE A 283 13.03 27.73 11.24
C ILE A 283 13.07 27.51 12.75
N PHE A 284 12.96 28.58 13.52
CA PHE A 284 12.91 28.55 14.97
C PHE A 284 11.57 29.08 15.45
N ALA A 285 10.96 28.37 16.38
CA ALA A 285 9.68 28.74 16.99
C ALA A 285 9.79 28.66 18.49
N VAL A 286 9.00 29.48 19.20
CA VAL A 286 8.84 29.39 20.64
C VAL A 286 7.49 28.73 20.92
N ARG A 287 7.47 27.81 21.84
CA ARG A 287 6.25 27.13 22.31
C ARG A 287 5.93 27.57 23.71
N ILE A 288 4.70 27.99 23.92
CA ILE A 288 4.16 28.35 25.24
C ILE A 288 3.05 27.35 25.58
N ILE A 289 3.20 26.66 26.71
CA ILE A 289 2.24 25.68 27.20
C ILE A 289 1.62 26.23 28.49
N VAL A 290 0.28 26.32 28.54
CA VAL A 290 -0.49 26.90 29.63
C VAL A 290 -1.54 25.92 30.15
N ASP A 291 -2.17 26.23 31.29
CA ASP A 291 -3.11 25.33 31.96
C ASP A 291 -4.48 25.27 31.28
N SER A 292 -4.99 26.39 30.77
CA SER A 292 -6.35 26.50 30.22
C SER A 292 -6.45 27.19 28.86
N VAL A 293 -7.55 26.96 28.16
CA VAL A 293 -7.86 27.65 26.90
C VAL A 293 -7.94 29.16 27.11
N LYS A 294 -8.48 29.60 28.24
CA LYS A 294 -8.55 31.04 28.60
C LYS A 294 -7.12 31.62 28.69
N ASP A 295 -6.20 30.89 29.30
CA ASP A 295 -4.82 31.34 29.44
C ASP A 295 -4.09 31.34 28.08
N CYS A 296 -4.47 30.48 27.11
CA CYS A 296 -3.94 30.56 25.74
C CYS A 296 -4.22 31.94 25.11
N TYR A 297 -5.46 32.44 25.23
CA TYR A 297 -5.83 33.75 24.63
C TYR A 297 -5.28 34.91 25.48
N ALA A 298 -5.16 34.75 26.80
CA ALA A 298 -4.52 35.74 27.66
C ALA A 298 -3.03 35.88 27.31
N ALA A 299 -2.31 34.75 27.17
CA ALA A 299 -0.93 34.71 26.74
C ALA A 299 -0.73 35.34 25.34
N LEU A 300 -1.66 35.11 24.41
CA LEU A 300 -1.62 35.74 23.09
C LEU A 300 -1.71 37.27 23.21
N GLY A 301 -2.56 37.81 24.10
CA GLY A 301 -2.68 39.23 24.37
C GLY A 301 -1.37 39.81 24.87
N VAL A 302 -0.73 39.20 25.87
CA VAL A 302 0.58 39.62 26.39
C VAL A 302 1.64 39.61 25.29
N ILE A 303 1.70 38.56 24.50
CA ILE A 303 2.67 38.42 23.40
C ILE A 303 2.48 39.49 22.31
N HIS A 304 1.24 39.82 21.95
CA HIS A 304 0.95 40.85 20.96
C HIS A 304 1.18 42.28 21.48
N GLU A 305 1.20 42.49 22.81
CA GLU A 305 1.62 43.70 23.43
C GLU A 305 3.15 43.86 23.35
N MET A 306 3.89 42.76 23.59
CA MET A 306 5.38 42.76 23.53
C MET A 306 5.91 42.89 22.12
N TYR A 307 5.33 42.18 21.17
CA TYR A 307 5.83 42.07 19.79
C TYR A 307 4.75 42.34 18.75
N LYS A 308 5.10 43.01 17.66
CA LYS A 308 4.14 43.29 16.59
C LYS A 308 3.87 42.06 15.72
N PRO A 309 2.60 41.62 15.58
CA PRO A 309 2.26 40.52 14.72
C PRO A 309 2.32 40.89 13.23
N ILE A 310 2.76 39.93 12.40
CA ILE A 310 2.75 40.10 10.94
C ILE A 310 1.29 39.84 10.46
N PRO A 311 0.68 40.80 9.74
CA PRO A 311 -0.69 40.67 9.24
C PRO A 311 -0.87 39.42 8.39
N GLY A 312 -2.01 38.70 8.58
CA GLY A 312 -2.34 37.47 7.83
C GLY A 312 -1.54 36.22 8.22
N ARG A 313 -0.68 36.30 9.27
CA ARG A 313 0.10 35.16 9.76
C ARG A 313 -0.42 34.58 11.07
N PHE A 314 -1.52 35.09 11.59
CA PHE A 314 -2.19 34.50 12.74
C PHE A 314 -3.10 33.34 12.32
N LYS A 315 -3.05 32.22 13.05
CA LYS A 315 -3.90 31.06 12.85
C LYS A 315 -4.43 30.54 14.18
N ASP A 316 -5.73 30.43 14.29
CA ASP A 316 -6.41 29.91 15.47
C ASP A 316 -6.88 28.45 15.22
N TYR A 317 -6.06 27.51 15.61
CA TYR A 317 -6.40 26.09 15.57
C TYR A 317 -7.05 25.59 16.87
N ILE A 318 -7.28 26.46 17.88
CA ILE A 318 -8.10 26.13 19.05
C ILE A 318 -9.57 26.23 18.68
N ALA A 319 -9.97 27.36 18.09
CA ALA A 319 -11.33 27.55 17.61
C ALA A 319 -11.67 26.65 16.41
N MET A 320 -10.69 26.39 15.55
CA MET A 320 -10.84 25.55 14.34
C MET A 320 -9.77 24.44 14.31
N PRO A 321 -9.96 23.33 15.05
CA PRO A 321 -9.01 22.24 15.11
C PRO A 321 -8.75 21.62 13.72
N LYS A 322 -7.53 21.18 13.48
CA LYS A 322 -7.20 20.43 12.27
C LYS A 322 -7.89 19.04 12.28
N PRO A 323 -8.07 18.39 11.12
CA PRO A 323 -8.69 17.06 11.04
C PRO A 323 -7.99 15.99 11.90
N ASN A 324 -6.69 16.12 12.15
CA ASN A 324 -5.92 15.26 13.06
C ASN A 324 -5.97 15.71 14.52
N MET A 325 -6.94 16.57 14.87
CA MET A 325 -7.20 17.12 16.20
C MET A 325 -6.10 18.02 16.76
N TYR A 326 -5.18 18.46 15.95
CA TYR A 326 -4.16 19.44 16.36
C TYR A 326 -4.83 20.78 16.72
N GLN A 327 -4.53 21.29 17.92
CA GLN A 327 -4.98 22.56 18.44
C GLN A 327 -3.80 23.39 18.93
N SER A 328 -3.73 24.65 18.53
CA SER A 328 -2.74 25.65 18.98
C SER A 328 -3.07 27.01 18.41
N LEU A 329 -2.72 28.09 19.08
CA LEU A 329 -2.65 29.41 18.46
C LEU A 329 -1.26 29.56 17.83
N HIS A 330 -1.19 30.03 16.60
CA HIS A 330 0.04 30.33 15.90
C HIS A 330 0.09 31.79 15.52
N THR A 331 1.13 32.47 15.91
CA THR A 331 1.37 33.85 15.49
C THR A 331 2.82 34.04 15.07
N THR A 332 3.02 34.79 13.99
CA THR A 332 4.36 35.18 13.53
C THR A 332 4.59 36.64 13.90
N LEU A 333 5.67 36.90 14.59
CA LEU A 333 6.00 38.17 15.22
C LEU A 333 7.32 38.73 14.70
N ILE A 334 7.56 40.00 14.87
CA ILE A 334 8.84 40.65 14.58
C ILE A 334 9.55 40.93 15.91
N GLY A 335 10.70 40.30 16.10
CA GLY A 335 11.56 40.52 17.28
C GLY A 335 12.25 41.87 17.27
N THR A 336 12.88 42.23 18.38
CA THR A 336 13.60 43.51 18.58
C THR A 336 14.66 43.77 17.55
N ASN A 337 15.28 42.71 17.01
CA ASN A 337 16.31 42.81 15.96
C ASN A 337 15.72 42.81 14.52
N GLY A 338 14.42 42.97 14.36
CA GLY A 338 13.74 42.89 13.06
C GLY A 338 13.61 41.47 12.47
N GLN A 339 14.04 40.44 13.20
CA GLN A 339 13.94 39.07 12.76
C GLN A 339 12.53 38.50 13.08
N PRO A 340 11.85 37.91 12.10
CA PRO A 340 10.57 37.26 12.33
C PRO A 340 10.78 35.89 12.99
N PHE A 341 9.88 35.54 13.93
CA PHE A 341 9.80 34.25 14.61
C PHE A 341 8.34 33.84 14.85
N GLU A 342 8.09 32.54 15.01
CA GLU A 342 6.77 31.99 15.26
C GLU A 342 6.60 31.63 16.72
N ILE A 343 5.43 31.99 17.30
CA ILE A 343 5.02 31.49 18.61
C ILE A 343 3.83 30.56 18.46
N GLN A 344 3.87 29.43 19.18
CA GLN A 344 2.81 28.45 19.28
C GLN A 344 2.32 28.40 20.73
N ILE A 345 1.02 28.67 20.97
CA ILE A 345 0.42 28.69 22.31
C ILE A 345 -0.64 27.60 22.39
N ARG A 346 -0.58 26.74 23.39
CA ARG A 346 -1.50 25.63 23.58
C ARG A 346 -1.54 25.17 25.05
N THR A 347 -2.57 24.44 25.44
CA THR A 347 -2.64 23.83 26.77
C THR A 347 -1.80 22.57 26.87
N PHE A 348 -1.54 22.08 28.09
CA PHE A 348 -0.86 20.78 28.31
C PHE A 348 -1.60 19.62 27.63
N GLU A 349 -2.92 19.61 27.66
CA GLU A 349 -3.73 18.58 26.99
C GLU A 349 -3.60 18.66 25.46
N MET A 350 -3.70 19.86 24.89
CA MET A 350 -3.47 20.08 23.45
C MET A 350 -2.05 19.72 23.03
N HIS A 351 -1.07 19.98 23.89
CA HIS A 351 0.32 19.59 23.66
C HIS A 351 0.45 18.08 23.58
N ARG A 352 -0.11 17.36 24.52
CA ARG A 352 -0.13 15.93 24.55
C ARG A 352 -0.82 15.33 23.32
N THR A 353 -1.99 15.82 22.99
CA THR A 353 -2.72 15.42 21.77
C THR A 353 -1.90 15.69 20.51
N ALA A 354 -1.19 16.82 20.42
CA ALA A 354 -0.38 17.18 19.26
C ALA A 354 0.89 16.31 19.10
N GLU A 355 1.48 15.79 20.19
CA GLU A 355 2.68 14.95 20.14
C GLU A 355 2.35 13.46 19.96
N TYR A 356 1.34 12.96 20.68
CA TYR A 356 0.98 11.55 20.76
C TYR A 356 -0.26 11.16 19.93
N GLY A 357 -1.05 12.15 19.48
CA GLY A 357 -2.24 11.91 18.66
C GLY A 357 -3.26 11.00 19.36
N ILE A 358 -3.72 10.01 18.61
CA ILE A 358 -4.70 9.04 19.12
C ILE A 358 -4.16 8.22 20.30
N ALA A 359 -2.84 8.00 20.40
CA ALA A 359 -2.22 7.28 21.52
C ALA A 359 -2.46 7.99 22.87
N ALA A 360 -2.56 9.33 22.89
CA ALA A 360 -2.83 10.09 24.12
C ALA A 360 -4.12 9.69 24.85
N HIS A 361 -5.09 9.08 24.15
CA HIS A 361 -6.40 8.70 24.69
C HIS A 361 -6.44 7.32 25.36
N TRP A 362 -5.48 6.42 25.08
CA TRP A 362 -5.48 5.07 25.64
C TRP A 362 -5.25 5.07 27.17
N LYS A 363 -4.48 6.01 27.68
CA LYS A 363 -4.23 6.16 29.13
C LYS A 363 -5.50 6.40 29.95
N TYR A 364 -6.50 7.11 29.39
CA TYR A 364 -7.76 7.39 30.09
C TYR A 364 -8.67 6.17 30.20
N LYS A 365 -8.56 5.19 29.29
CA LYS A 365 -9.33 3.93 29.36
C LYS A 365 -8.90 3.06 30.54
N GLU A 366 -7.60 3.02 30.86
CA GLU A 366 -7.07 2.21 31.98
C GLU A 366 -7.39 2.81 33.36
N SER A 367 -7.44 4.15 33.47
CA SER A 367 -7.66 4.81 34.75
C SER A 367 -9.10 4.79 35.27
N GLY A 368 -10.06 4.24 34.50
CA GLY A 368 -11.47 4.06 34.92
C GLY A 368 -12.25 5.36 35.21
N SER A 369 -11.65 6.53 35.02
CA SER A 369 -12.18 7.82 35.46
C SER A 369 -12.79 8.67 34.36
N GLY A 370 -12.93 8.16 33.12
CA GLY A 370 -13.41 8.97 32.00
C GLY A 370 -14.45 8.26 31.14
N GLN A 371 -15.71 8.63 31.27
CA GLN A 371 -16.67 8.53 30.18
C GLN A 371 -16.20 9.49 29.06
N VAL A 372 -15.28 9.02 28.19
CA VAL A 372 -15.06 9.69 26.90
C VAL A 372 -16.36 9.53 26.14
N ALA A 373 -17.02 10.65 25.81
CA ALA A 373 -18.27 10.62 25.08
C ALA A 373 -18.06 9.81 23.79
N ALA A 374 -18.81 8.73 23.63
CA ALA A 374 -18.75 7.81 22.48
C ALA A 374 -18.82 8.53 21.11
N GLY A 375 -19.26 9.80 21.10
CA GLY A 375 -19.30 10.66 19.93
C GLY A 375 -17.95 11.15 19.41
N ASP A 376 -16.93 11.28 20.27
CA ASP A 376 -15.62 11.81 19.85
C ASP A 376 -14.71 10.72 19.24
N GLU A 377 -14.75 9.48 19.74
CA GLU A 377 -14.10 8.34 19.10
C GLU A 377 -14.69 8.06 17.70
N ALA A 378 -16.02 8.17 17.57
CA ALA A 378 -16.70 7.98 16.29
C ALA A 378 -16.30 9.03 15.25
N LYS A 379 -16.04 10.28 15.65
CA LYS A 379 -15.54 11.33 14.75
C LYS A 379 -14.08 11.10 14.35
N LYS A 380 -13.23 10.65 15.28
CA LYS A 380 -11.80 10.37 15.06
C LYS A 380 -11.56 9.25 14.07
N LEU A 381 -12.41 8.24 14.04
CA LEU A 381 -12.32 7.09 13.14
C LEU A 381 -13.23 7.22 11.91
N SER A 382 -13.90 8.36 11.71
CA SER A 382 -14.80 8.57 10.56
C SER A 382 -14.08 8.41 9.22
N TRP A 383 -12.83 8.85 9.11
CA TRP A 383 -12.01 8.70 7.92
C TRP A 383 -11.67 7.23 7.63
N LEU A 384 -11.40 6.43 8.67
CA LEU A 384 -11.14 4.99 8.51
C LEU A 384 -12.38 4.28 7.98
N ARG A 385 -13.55 4.63 8.49
CA ARG A 385 -14.84 4.14 7.98
C ARG A 385 -15.03 4.51 6.51
N GLN A 386 -14.68 5.73 6.13
CA GLN A 386 -14.72 6.21 4.76
C GLN A 386 -13.79 5.41 3.83
N ILE A 387 -12.55 5.08 4.27
CA ILE A 387 -11.63 4.24 3.49
C ILE A 387 -12.19 2.81 3.34
N LEU A 388 -12.83 2.27 4.37
CA LEU A 388 -13.48 0.95 4.30
C LEU A 388 -14.66 0.94 3.32
N GLU A 389 -15.45 2.03 3.26
CA GLU A 389 -16.48 2.22 2.24
C GLU A 389 -15.85 2.23 0.84
N TRP A 390 -14.75 2.98 0.63
CA TRP A 390 -14.04 2.99 -0.65
C TRP A 390 -13.52 1.62 -1.06
N GLN A 391 -13.05 0.84 -0.09
CA GLN A 391 -12.59 -0.53 -0.35
C GLN A 391 -13.71 -1.44 -0.87
N GLN A 392 -14.94 -1.27 -0.36
CA GLN A 392 -16.11 -2.01 -0.84
C GLN A 392 -16.58 -1.53 -2.22
N ASP A 393 -16.48 -0.23 -2.49
CA ASP A 393 -16.97 0.39 -3.72
C ASP A 393 -15.98 0.26 -4.91
N MET A 394 -14.67 0.15 -4.63
CA MET A 394 -13.61 0.13 -5.64
C MET A 394 -13.06 -1.27 -5.87
N SER A 395 -13.33 -1.85 -7.03
CA SER A 395 -12.78 -3.14 -7.45
C SER A 395 -11.38 -3.04 -8.09
N ASP A 396 -11.03 -1.86 -8.66
CA ASP A 396 -9.74 -1.61 -9.30
C ASP A 396 -8.69 -1.18 -8.26
N ASN A 397 -7.59 -1.92 -8.21
CA ASN A 397 -6.49 -1.67 -7.29
C ASN A 397 -5.74 -0.37 -7.58
N LYS A 398 -5.64 0.06 -8.84
CA LYS A 398 -5.00 1.34 -9.21
C LYS A 398 -5.87 2.53 -8.79
N GLU A 399 -7.19 2.44 -9.02
CA GLU A 399 -8.15 3.46 -8.60
C GLU A 399 -8.12 3.63 -7.07
N PHE A 400 -8.12 2.52 -6.33
CA PHE A 400 -8.03 2.51 -4.87
C PHE A 400 -6.73 3.15 -4.34
N LEU A 401 -5.57 2.78 -4.89
CA LEU A 401 -4.29 3.38 -4.53
C LEU A 401 -4.24 4.88 -4.80
N ASN A 402 -4.72 5.31 -5.95
CA ASN A 402 -4.74 6.73 -6.31
C ASN A 402 -5.68 7.52 -5.41
N ALA A 403 -6.83 6.95 -5.04
CA ALA A 403 -7.78 7.56 -4.11
C ALA A 403 -7.15 7.74 -2.72
N ILE A 404 -6.46 6.71 -2.20
CA ILE A 404 -5.78 6.78 -0.91
C ILE A 404 -4.63 7.79 -0.95
N LYS A 405 -3.74 7.73 -1.95
CA LYS A 405 -2.63 8.68 -2.07
C LYS A 405 -3.15 10.11 -2.15
N SER A 406 -4.18 10.35 -2.95
CA SER A 406 -4.81 11.67 -3.05
C SER A 406 -5.41 12.12 -1.72
N ASP A 407 -6.04 11.23 -0.95
CA ASP A 407 -6.61 11.55 0.36
C ASP A 407 -5.53 11.80 1.42
N LEU A 408 -4.44 11.05 1.38
CA LEU A 408 -3.29 11.24 2.28
C LEU A 408 -2.51 12.53 1.97
N ASP A 409 -2.41 12.92 0.70
CA ASP A 409 -1.71 14.15 0.26
C ASP A 409 -2.51 15.44 0.54
N MET A 410 -3.83 15.36 0.71
CA MET A 410 -4.74 16.50 0.84
C MET A 410 -4.60 17.32 2.14
N PHE A 411 -3.73 16.92 3.08
CA PHE A 411 -3.68 17.52 4.42
C PHE A 411 -2.77 18.76 4.56
N SER A 412 -2.12 19.23 3.48
CA SER A 412 -1.20 20.36 3.59
C SER A 412 -1.90 21.73 3.72
N ASP A 413 -3.01 21.96 3.01
CA ASP A 413 -3.74 23.24 3.06
C ASP A 413 -5.25 23.01 2.98
N SER A 414 -5.97 23.31 4.07
CA SER A 414 -7.44 23.26 4.13
C SER A 414 -8.05 24.65 4.10
N VAL A 415 -9.17 24.79 3.41
CA VAL A 415 -10.03 25.97 3.46
C VAL A 415 -11.21 25.68 4.38
N TYR A 416 -11.53 26.62 5.27
CA TYR A 416 -12.64 26.53 6.22
C TYR A 416 -13.79 27.40 5.73
N CYS A 417 -14.97 26.80 5.60
CA CYS A 417 -16.19 27.49 5.15
C CYS A 417 -17.36 27.11 6.05
N PHE A 418 -18.44 27.89 5.97
CA PHE A 418 -19.59 27.79 6.87
C PHE A 418 -20.84 27.33 6.13
N THR A 419 -21.63 26.48 6.79
CA THR A 419 -23.01 26.23 6.36
C THR A 419 -23.89 27.46 6.68
N PRO A 420 -25.10 27.57 6.12
CA PRO A 420 -26.05 28.62 6.52
C PRO A 420 -26.40 28.60 8.01
N THR A 421 -26.30 27.43 8.66
CA THR A 421 -26.53 27.24 10.10
C THR A 421 -25.35 27.64 10.98
N GLY A 422 -24.17 27.92 10.36
CA GLY A 422 -22.95 28.29 11.07
C GLY A 422 -21.98 27.12 11.36
N ASP A 423 -22.30 25.91 10.89
CA ASP A 423 -21.39 24.76 11.06
C ASP A 423 -20.14 24.91 10.18
N VAL A 424 -18.99 24.68 10.76
CA VAL A 424 -17.71 24.76 10.05
C VAL A 424 -17.45 23.48 9.25
N LYS A 425 -17.06 23.63 7.99
CA LYS A 425 -16.56 22.54 7.13
C LYS A 425 -15.15 22.83 6.67
N ALA A 426 -14.26 21.86 6.84
CA ALA A 426 -12.91 21.89 6.31
C ALA A 426 -12.87 21.15 4.97
N LEU A 427 -12.36 21.78 3.93
CA LEU A 427 -12.22 21.24 2.59
C LEU A 427 -10.76 21.43 2.11
N PRO A 428 -10.28 20.63 1.16
CA PRO A 428 -9.00 20.88 0.51
C PRO A 428 -8.92 22.26 -0.12
N SER A 429 -7.76 22.89 -0.09
CA SER A 429 -7.55 24.17 -0.80
C SER A 429 -7.83 24.02 -2.29
N GLY A 430 -8.53 25.00 -2.87
CA GLY A 430 -9.02 24.97 -4.25
C GLY A 430 -10.31 24.20 -4.46
N SER A 431 -10.99 23.76 -3.38
CA SER A 431 -12.32 23.14 -3.45
C SER A 431 -13.38 24.08 -3.98
N THR A 432 -14.43 23.49 -4.56
CA THR A 432 -15.56 24.16 -5.20
C THR A 432 -16.86 23.92 -4.42
N PRO A 433 -17.95 24.64 -4.71
CA PRO A 433 -19.27 24.39 -4.11
C PRO A 433 -19.76 22.94 -4.30
N ILE A 434 -19.30 22.24 -5.31
CA ILE A 434 -19.59 20.81 -5.51
C ILE A 434 -18.94 19.98 -4.40
N ASP A 435 -17.65 20.23 -4.10
CA ASP A 435 -16.94 19.55 -3.02
C ASP A 435 -17.67 19.80 -1.67
N PHE A 436 -18.10 21.04 -1.44
CA PHE A 436 -18.87 21.41 -0.25
C PHE A 436 -20.20 20.67 -0.16
N ALA A 437 -20.95 20.57 -1.27
CA ALA A 437 -22.24 19.87 -1.31
C ALA A 437 -22.10 18.38 -0.91
N TYR A 438 -21.08 17.69 -1.44
CA TYR A 438 -20.80 16.30 -1.09
C TYR A 438 -20.21 16.13 0.32
N SER A 439 -19.59 17.16 0.89
CA SER A 439 -19.13 17.15 2.28
C SER A 439 -20.28 17.26 3.30
N ILE A 440 -21.42 17.81 2.90
CA ILE A 440 -22.63 17.84 3.72
C ILE A 440 -23.32 16.48 3.69
N HIS A 441 -23.78 16.07 2.52
CA HIS A 441 -24.44 14.78 2.32
C HIS A 441 -24.48 14.41 0.83
N THR A 442 -24.36 13.11 0.51
CA THR A 442 -24.41 12.61 -0.87
C THR A 442 -25.68 13.04 -1.62
N ALA A 443 -26.83 13.03 -0.95
CA ALA A 443 -28.08 13.46 -1.56
C ALA A 443 -28.11 14.97 -1.89
N VAL A 444 -27.42 15.80 -1.11
CA VAL A 444 -27.29 17.24 -1.40
C VAL A 444 -26.45 17.45 -2.66
N GLY A 445 -25.30 16.73 -2.74
CA GLY A 445 -24.45 16.77 -3.92
C GLY A 445 -25.16 16.28 -5.19
N ASN A 446 -25.86 15.15 -5.11
CA ASN A 446 -26.58 14.58 -6.25
C ASN A 446 -27.75 15.45 -6.75
N LYS A 447 -28.36 16.26 -5.87
CA LYS A 447 -29.49 17.14 -6.20
C LYS A 447 -29.08 18.59 -6.42
N MET A 448 -27.79 18.90 -6.35
CA MET A 448 -27.28 20.26 -6.52
C MET A 448 -27.57 20.80 -7.91
N VAL A 449 -28.07 22.03 -7.97
CA VAL A 449 -28.31 22.80 -9.21
C VAL A 449 -27.55 24.13 -9.24
N GLY A 450 -27.02 24.57 -8.10
CA GLY A 450 -26.24 25.80 -7.98
C GLY A 450 -25.82 26.07 -6.54
N ALA A 451 -25.10 27.17 -6.32
CA ALA A 451 -24.65 27.57 -5.00
C ALA A 451 -24.69 29.11 -4.84
N ARG A 452 -24.88 29.55 -3.59
CA ARG A 452 -24.66 30.93 -3.17
C ARG A 452 -23.51 30.97 -2.18
N VAL A 453 -22.63 31.94 -2.38
CA VAL A 453 -21.55 32.24 -1.45
C VAL A 453 -21.71 33.64 -0.93
N ASN A 454 -21.77 33.79 0.39
CA ASN A 454 -22.01 35.06 1.08
C ASN A 454 -23.29 35.77 0.56
N GLY A 455 -24.33 34.98 0.27
CA GLY A 455 -25.62 35.45 -0.25
C GLY A 455 -25.64 35.72 -1.76
N LYS A 456 -24.54 35.67 -2.49
CA LYS A 456 -24.46 35.90 -3.95
C LYS A 456 -24.42 34.59 -4.69
N LEU A 457 -25.14 34.48 -5.82
CA LEU A 457 -25.06 33.34 -6.72
C LEU A 457 -23.68 33.27 -7.34
N VAL A 458 -23.04 32.10 -7.35
CA VAL A 458 -21.73 31.86 -7.91
C VAL A 458 -21.77 30.70 -8.92
N ASN A 459 -20.77 30.64 -9.78
CA ASN A 459 -20.57 29.50 -10.66
C ASN A 459 -20.14 28.25 -9.85
N ILE A 460 -20.39 27.07 -10.40
CA ILE A 460 -20.09 25.79 -9.74
C ILE A 460 -18.56 25.53 -9.62
N ASP A 461 -17.76 26.22 -10.41
CA ASP A 461 -16.28 26.19 -10.41
C ASP A 461 -15.65 27.30 -9.51
N TYR A 462 -16.46 28.04 -8.77
CA TYR A 462 -15.96 29.03 -7.81
C TYR A 462 -15.01 28.38 -6.81
N VAL A 463 -13.83 28.97 -6.62
CA VAL A 463 -12.84 28.51 -5.64
C VAL A 463 -13.16 29.09 -4.27
N ILE A 464 -13.55 28.22 -3.34
CA ILE A 464 -13.95 28.57 -1.98
C ILE A 464 -12.78 29.22 -1.23
N GLN A 465 -13.06 30.33 -0.55
CA GLN A 465 -12.13 31.06 0.28
C GLN A 465 -12.41 30.79 1.78
N ASN A 466 -11.37 31.00 2.62
CA ASN A 466 -11.55 30.93 4.07
C ASN A 466 -12.61 31.92 4.56
N GLY A 467 -13.57 31.44 5.35
CA GLY A 467 -14.63 32.26 5.90
C GLY A 467 -15.89 32.35 5.02
N ASP A 468 -15.90 31.75 3.83
CA ASP A 468 -17.09 31.76 2.97
C ASP A 468 -18.28 31.04 3.62
N ARG A 469 -19.46 31.68 3.60
CA ARG A 469 -20.71 31.05 3.97
C ARG A 469 -21.42 30.54 2.72
N ILE A 470 -21.60 29.22 2.64
CA ILE A 470 -22.01 28.53 1.41
C ILE A 470 -23.40 27.92 1.59
N GLU A 471 -24.32 28.26 0.70
CA GLU A 471 -25.65 27.70 0.60
C GLU A 471 -25.80 26.92 -0.70
N ILE A 472 -26.11 25.62 -0.62
CA ILE A 472 -26.31 24.77 -1.79
C ILE A 472 -27.78 24.78 -2.20
N MET A 473 -28.03 25.11 -3.46
CA MET A 473 -29.33 25.06 -4.07
C MET A 473 -29.58 23.67 -4.65
N THR A 474 -30.63 23.00 -4.20
CA THR A 474 -31.01 21.65 -4.63
C THR A 474 -32.35 21.65 -5.35
N SER A 475 -32.56 20.73 -6.28
CA SER A 475 -33.82 20.48 -6.98
C SER A 475 -34.20 19.01 -6.93
N GLN A 476 -35.49 18.74 -6.71
CA GLN A 476 -36.00 17.35 -6.81
C GLN A 476 -35.91 16.79 -8.23
N ASN A 477 -35.95 17.68 -9.24
CA ASN A 477 -35.89 17.32 -10.67
C ASN A 477 -34.43 17.25 -11.21
N SER A 478 -33.42 17.32 -10.33
CA SER A 478 -32.03 17.18 -10.75
C SER A 478 -31.81 15.80 -11.35
N LYS A 479 -31.15 15.76 -12.51
CA LYS A 479 -30.73 14.51 -13.19
C LYS A 479 -29.48 13.86 -12.56
N GLY A 480 -29.01 14.36 -11.43
CA GLY A 480 -27.76 13.92 -10.80
C GLY A 480 -26.53 14.73 -11.21
N PRO A 481 -25.33 14.31 -10.82
CA PRO A 481 -24.08 15.01 -11.13
C PRO A 481 -23.73 14.93 -12.61
N SER A 482 -23.11 16.01 -13.16
CA SER A 482 -22.52 16.00 -14.48
C SER A 482 -21.13 15.35 -14.46
N ARG A 483 -20.72 14.72 -15.57
CA ARG A 483 -19.35 14.19 -15.73
C ARG A 483 -18.30 15.29 -15.72
N ASP A 484 -18.63 16.48 -16.19
CA ASP A 484 -17.73 17.62 -16.21
C ASP A 484 -17.33 18.06 -14.80
N TRP A 485 -18.16 17.74 -13.77
CA TRP A 485 -17.83 18.01 -12.39
C TRP A 485 -16.55 17.30 -11.93
N LEU A 486 -16.24 16.14 -12.51
CA LEU A 486 -14.99 15.39 -12.20
C LEU A 486 -13.71 16.17 -12.54
N ASN A 487 -13.80 17.15 -13.44
CA ASN A 487 -12.65 17.96 -13.86
C ASN A 487 -12.40 19.15 -12.91
N ILE A 488 -13.44 19.62 -12.19
CA ILE A 488 -13.38 20.82 -11.37
C ILE A 488 -13.29 20.55 -9.87
N ILE A 489 -13.74 19.38 -9.42
CA ILE A 489 -13.67 18.98 -8.00
C ILE A 489 -12.25 18.67 -7.55
N LYS A 490 -11.97 18.95 -6.29
CA LYS A 490 -10.70 18.67 -5.62
C LYS A 490 -10.79 17.54 -4.61
N SER A 491 -11.92 17.38 -3.90
CA SER A 491 -12.04 16.36 -2.86
C SER A 491 -12.20 14.96 -3.46
N SER A 492 -11.46 13.99 -2.89
CA SER A 492 -11.61 12.56 -3.19
C SER A 492 -13.02 12.06 -2.83
N GLN A 493 -13.60 12.60 -1.76
CA GLN A 493 -14.97 12.27 -1.34
C GLN A 493 -16.00 12.59 -2.43
N ALA A 494 -15.99 13.81 -2.98
CA ALA A 494 -16.91 14.20 -4.06
C ALA A 494 -16.68 13.32 -5.30
N ARG A 495 -15.42 13.11 -5.68
CA ARG A 495 -15.06 12.28 -6.84
C ARG A 495 -15.60 10.86 -6.71
N ASN A 496 -15.41 10.23 -5.56
CA ASN A 496 -15.84 8.86 -5.32
C ASN A 496 -17.37 8.74 -5.30
N LYS A 497 -18.06 9.68 -4.66
CA LYS A 497 -19.54 9.70 -4.63
C LYS A 497 -20.15 9.94 -6.01
N ILE A 498 -19.54 10.79 -6.85
CA ILE A 498 -19.96 11.03 -8.24
C ILE A 498 -19.73 9.76 -9.09
N ASN A 499 -18.58 9.12 -8.96
CA ASN A 499 -18.30 7.88 -9.67
C ASN A 499 -19.25 6.75 -9.26
N ALA A 500 -19.53 6.61 -7.96
CA ALA A 500 -20.50 5.63 -7.44
C ALA A 500 -21.91 5.88 -8.00
N TRP A 501 -22.33 7.17 -8.08
CA TRP A 501 -23.60 7.54 -8.69
C TRP A 501 -23.69 7.11 -10.15
N PHE A 502 -22.65 7.37 -10.96
CA PHE A 502 -22.62 6.94 -12.36
C PHE A 502 -22.59 5.41 -12.52
N LYS A 503 -21.91 4.69 -11.60
CA LYS A 503 -21.96 3.23 -11.57
C LYS A 503 -23.39 2.73 -11.31
N GLN A 504 -24.08 3.34 -10.36
CA GLN A 504 -25.44 2.97 -9.96
C GLN A 504 -26.47 3.30 -11.05
N GLU A 505 -26.42 4.52 -11.63
CA GLU A 505 -27.34 4.93 -12.70
C GLU A 505 -27.24 4.03 -13.93
N ARG A 506 -26.02 3.63 -14.28
CA ARG A 506 -25.77 2.70 -15.39
C ARG A 506 -25.95 1.24 -15.05
N LYS A 507 -26.24 0.92 -13.78
CA LYS A 507 -26.36 -0.48 -13.35
C LYS A 507 -27.40 -1.20 -14.20
N ALA A 508 -28.56 -0.60 -14.46
CA ALA A 508 -29.61 -1.20 -15.28
C ALA A 508 -29.17 -1.42 -16.71
N ASP A 509 -28.57 -0.43 -17.36
CA ASP A 509 -28.05 -0.55 -18.74
C ASP A 509 -26.90 -1.54 -18.82
N ASN A 510 -26.01 -1.54 -17.83
CA ASN A 510 -24.90 -2.50 -17.75
C ASN A 510 -25.38 -3.92 -17.49
N ILE A 511 -26.47 -4.13 -16.71
CA ILE A 511 -27.09 -5.45 -16.53
C ILE A 511 -27.62 -5.98 -17.85
N LEU A 512 -28.33 -5.14 -18.62
CA LEU A 512 -28.83 -5.52 -19.94
C LEU A 512 -27.69 -5.90 -20.89
N LYS A 513 -26.67 -5.03 -21.00
CA LYS A 513 -25.48 -5.31 -21.83
C LYS A 513 -24.74 -6.55 -21.38
N GLY A 514 -24.55 -6.72 -20.06
CA GLY A 514 -23.88 -7.90 -19.52
C GLY A 514 -24.64 -9.20 -19.81
N ARG A 515 -25.97 -9.16 -19.75
CA ARG A 515 -26.82 -10.29 -20.14
C ARG A 515 -26.66 -10.60 -21.61
N GLU A 516 -26.71 -9.60 -22.48
CA GLU A 516 -26.50 -9.79 -23.93
C GLU A 516 -25.10 -10.34 -24.24
N MET A 517 -24.05 -9.88 -23.56
CA MET A 517 -22.68 -10.37 -23.72
C MET A 517 -22.56 -11.84 -23.29
N ILE A 518 -23.14 -12.23 -22.15
CA ILE A 518 -23.18 -13.62 -21.69
C ILE A 518 -23.95 -14.50 -22.65
N ASP A 519 -25.14 -14.07 -23.10
CA ASP A 519 -25.96 -14.82 -24.05
C ASP A 519 -25.24 -15.01 -25.40
N ARG A 520 -24.56 -13.96 -25.88
CA ARG A 520 -23.76 -14.03 -27.11
C ARG A 520 -22.59 -15.00 -26.97
N TYR A 521 -21.88 -14.95 -25.84
CA TYR A 521 -20.77 -15.86 -25.53
C TYR A 521 -21.25 -17.31 -25.46
N CYS A 522 -22.38 -17.57 -24.77
CA CYS A 522 -22.96 -18.89 -24.67
C CYS A 522 -23.37 -19.46 -26.04
N LYS A 523 -24.04 -18.64 -26.88
CA LYS A 523 -24.39 -19.01 -28.25
C LYS A 523 -23.17 -19.32 -29.10
N ALA A 524 -22.12 -18.48 -29.03
CA ALA A 524 -20.89 -18.67 -29.80
C ALA A 524 -20.13 -19.96 -29.39
N LYS A 525 -20.30 -20.43 -28.16
CA LYS A 525 -19.67 -21.64 -27.63
C LYS A 525 -20.59 -22.86 -27.65
N GLY A 526 -21.83 -22.74 -28.16
CA GLY A 526 -22.81 -23.83 -28.17
C GLY A 526 -23.26 -24.25 -26.76
N ILE A 527 -23.22 -23.37 -25.79
CA ILE A 527 -23.55 -23.63 -24.39
C ILE A 527 -24.98 -23.18 -24.15
N ASN A 528 -25.83 -24.11 -23.64
CA ASN A 528 -27.16 -23.72 -23.21
C ASN A 528 -27.07 -23.07 -21.82
N PHE A 529 -27.35 -21.76 -21.72
CA PHE A 529 -27.24 -20.99 -20.49
C PHE A 529 -28.13 -21.55 -19.36
N SER A 530 -29.31 -22.06 -19.68
CA SER A 530 -30.21 -22.63 -18.67
C SER A 530 -29.64 -23.82 -17.93
N ASP A 531 -28.71 -24.57 -18.53
CA ASP A 531 -28.09 -25.74 -17.91
C ASP A 531 -27.05 -25.40 -16.85
N ILE A 532 -26.48 -24.21 -16.95
CA ILE A 532 -25.44 -23.69 -16.04
C ILE A 532 -25.98 -22.61 -15.08
N ASN A 533 -27.10 -21.98 -15.39
CA ASN A 533 -27.71 -20.93 -14.56
C ASN A 533 -28.55 -21.54 -13.43
N LYS A 534 -27.90 -22.32 -12.58
CA LYS A 534 -28.51 -22.88 -11.37
C LYS A 534 -27.99 -22.13 -10.15
N PRO A 535 -28.83 -21.94 -9.09
CA PRO A 535 -28.45 -21.20 -7.89
C PRO A 535 -27.11 -21.65 -7.30
N GLU A 536 -26.88 -22.96 -7.26
CA GLU A 536 -25.65 -23.56 -6.72
C GLU A 536 -24.36 -23.15 -7.50
N PHE A 537 -24.45 -22.93 -8.81
CA PHE A 537 -23.30 -22.50 -9.63
C PHE A 537 -23.14 -20.99 -9.60
N VAL A 538 -24.26 -20.27 -9.55
CA VAL A 538 -24.31 -18.82 -9.36
C VAL A 538 -23.65 -18.44 -8.04
N ASP A 539 -23.99 -19.10 -6.92
CA ASP A 539 -23.39 -18.87 -5.60
C ASP A 539 -21.87 -19.04 -5.59
N LYS A 540 -21.35 -20.00 -6.37
CA LYS A 540 -19.89 -20.18 -6.49
C LYS A 540 -19.21 -19.02 -7.23
N VAL A 541 -19.88 -18.46 -8.24
CA VAL A 541 -19.41 -17.25 -8.94
C VAL A 541 -19.45 -16.06 -8.01
N LEU A 542 -20.56 -15.85 -7.28
CA LEU A 542 -20.72 -14.76 -6.32
C LEU A 542 -19.61 -14.80 -5.25
N LYS A 543 -19.36 -15.97 -4.66
CA LYS A 543 -18.28 -16.17 -3.66
C LYS A 543 -16.89 -15.97 -4.26
N ARG A 544 -16.66 -16.41 -5.51
CA ARG A 544 -15.35 -16.30 -6.17
C ARG A 544 -14.95 -14.86 -6.45
N TYR A 545 -15.92 -14.03 -6.86
CA TYR A 545 -15.68 -12.65 -7.28
C TYR A 545 -16.18 -11.62 -6.26
N ALA A 546 -16.63 -12.07 -5.07
CA ALA A 546 -17.11 -11.26 -3.95
C ALA A 546 -18.29 -10.33 -4.30
N PHE A 547 -19.23 -10.80 -5.14
CA PHE A 547 -20.48 -10.08 -5.44
C PHE A 547 -21.60 -10.54 -4.52
N GLN A 548 -22.54 -9.61 -4.22
CA GLN A 548 -23.71 -9.89 -3.37
C GLN A 548 -24.86 -10.53 -4.15
N ASP A 549 -25.02 -10.17 -5.42
CA ASP A 549 -26.12 -10.62 -6.28
C ASP A 549 -25.65 -10.84 -7.73
N TRP A 550 -26.46 -11.60 -8.49
CA TRP A 550 -26.19 -11.91 -9.89
C TRP A 550 -26.25 -10.67 -10.80
N ASP A 551 -27.13 -9.72 -10.48
CA ASP A 551 -27.24 -8.47 -11.24
C ASP A 551 -25.96 -7.64 -11.13
N SER A 552 -25.27 -7.70 -10.01
CA SER A 552 -23.95 -7.07 -9.84
C SER A 552 -22.87 -7.74 -10.71
N VAL A 553 -22.90 -9.06 -10.89
CA VAL A 553 -22.02 -9.77 -11.84
C VAL A 553 -22.33 -9.33 -13.26
N LEU A 554 -23.61 -9.30 -13.67
CA LEU A 554 -24.05 -8.85 -14.98
C LEU A 554 -23.63 -7.40 -15.25
N ALA A 555 -23.84 -6.49 -14.29
CA ALA A 555 -23.41 -5.11 -14.39
C ALA A 555 -21.89 -5.01 -14.57
N SER A 556 -21.11 -5.83 -13.85
CA SER A 556 -19.66 -5.88 -13.97
C SER A 556 -19.20 -6.37 -15.35
N VAL A 557 -19.87 -7.37 -15.90
CA VAL A 557 -19.61 -7.82 -17.28
C VAL A 557 -19.97 -6.72 -18.29
N GLY A 558 -21.12 -6.07 -18.13
CA GLY A 558 -21.61 -5.04 -19.06
C GLY A 558 -20.74 -3.79 -19.14
N HIS A 559 -20.04 -3.42 -18.05
CA HIS A 559 -19.08 -2.31 -18.07
C HIS A 559 -17.63 -2.74 -18.36
N GLY A 560 -17.36 -4.05 -18.53
CA GLY A 560 -16.03 -4.58 -18.87
C GLY A 560 -15.11 -4.86 -17.68
N GLY A 561 -15.60 -4.78 -16.43
CA GLY A 561 -14.83 -5.11 -15.21
C GLY A 561 -14.61 -6.62 -15.04
N LEU A 562 -15.48 -7.46 -15.62
CA LEU A 562 -15.36 -8.90 -15.63
C LEU A 562 -15.63 -9.41 -17.05
N LYS A 563 -14.82 -10.34 -17.55
CA LYS A 563 -15.05 -10.93 -18.88
C LYS A 563 -16.11 -12.02 -18.79
N GLU A 564 -17.05 -12.04 -19.75
CA GLU A 564 -18.12 -13.04 -19.88
C GLU A 564 -17.59 -14.48 -19.83
N GLY A 565 -16.45 -14.73 -20.50
CA GLY A 565 -15.81 -16.03 -20.50
C GLY A 565 -15.32 -16.51 -19.11
N GLN A 566 -14.91 -15.61 -18.24
CA GLN A 566 -14.47 -15.96 -16.87
C GLN A 566 -15.66 -16.44 -16.04
N VAL A 567 -16.81 -15.79 -16.17
CA VAL A 567 -18.05 -16.15 -15.48
C VAL A 567 -18.54 -17.51 -15.94
N ILE A 568 -18.71 -17.66 -17.26
CA ILE A 568 -19.27 -18.88 -17.87
C ILE A 568 -18.37 -20.10 -17.66
N ASN A 569 -17.06 -19.95 -17.85
CA ASN A 569 -16.12 -21.05 -17.62
C ASN A 569 -16.12 -21.51 -16.16
N LYS A 570 -16.29 -20.58 -15.20
CA LYS A 570 -16.42 -20.93 -13.79
C LYS A 570 -17.70 -21.74 -13.51
N MET A 571 -18.83 -21.34 -14.08
CA MET A 571 -20.09 -22.09 -13.95
C MET A 571 -19.99 -23.50 -14.54
N ILE A 572 -19.33 -23.63 -15.71
CA ILE A 572 -19.09 -24.93 -16.36
C ILE A 572 -18.17 -25.82 -15.50
N GLU A 573 -17.11 -25.24 -14.93
CA GLU A 573 -16.20 -25.98 -14.03
C GLU A 573 -16.95 -26.58 -12.84
N GLU A 574 -17.82 -25.81 -12.21
CA GLU A 574 -18.59 -26.28 -11.06
C GLU A 574 -19.67 -27.33 -11.46
N ARG A 575 -20.30 -27.17 -12.63
CA ARG A 575 -21.18 -28.18 -13.20
C ARG A 575 -20.45 -29.51 -13.44
N THR A 576 -19.27 -29.44 -14.05
CA THR A 576 -18.44 -30.61 -14.36
C THR A 576 -17.99 -31.34 -13.08
N LYS A 577 -17.64 -30.59 -12.02
CA LYS A 577 -17.30 -31.16 -10.71
C LYS A 577 -18.48 -31.88 -10.08
N LYS A 578 -19.70 -31.35 -10.21
CA LYS A 578 -20.90 -31.99 -9.69
C LYS A 578 -21.23 -33.29 -10.43
N LEU A 579 -21.19 -33.25 -11.77
CA LEU A 579 -21.40 -34.45 -12.59
C LEU A 579 -20.37 -35.55 -12.28
N LYS A 580 -19.09 -35.19 -12.06
CA LYS A 580 -18.07 -36.17 -11.65
C LYS A 580 -18.34 -36.75 -10.27
N ARG A 581 -18.91 -36.01 -9.32
CA ARG A 581 -19.32 -36.54 -7.99
C ARG A 581 -20.51 -37.47 -8.09
N GLU A 582 -21.55 -37.09 -8.83
CA GLU A 582 -22.73 -37.91 -9.03
C GLU A 582 -22.40 -39.23 -9.75
N VAL A 583 -21.47 -39.25 -10.71
CA VAL A 583 -20.98 -40.45 -11.37
C VAL A 583 -20.16 -41.35 -10.41
N THR A 584 -19.41 -40.74 -9.47
CA THR A 584 -18.61 -41.50 -8.49
C THR A 584 -19.50 -42.15 -7.44
N ASP A 585 -20.57 -41.48 -6.98
CA ASP A 585 -21.50 -41.99 -6.00
C ASP A 585 -22.40 -43.11 -6.60
N ALA A 586 -22.81 -43.00 -7.87
CA ALA A 586 -23.55 -44.05 -8.58
C ALA A 586 -22.67 -45.29 -8.83
N THR A 587 -21.39 -45.10 -9.16
CA THR A 587 -20.45 -46.23 -9.37
C THR A 587 -20.10 -46.95 -8.08
N ILE A 588 -20.15 -46.30 -6.92
CA ILE A 588 -19.94 -46.93 -5.60
C ILE A 588 -21.14 -47.72 -5.17
N LEU A 589 -22.37 -47.34 -5.54
CA LEU A 589 -23.58 -48.07 -5.24
C LEU A 589 -23.75 -49.33 -6.12
N ASP A 590 -23.29 -49.29 -7.38
CA ASP A 590 -23.28 -50.45 -8.28
C ASP A 590 -22.15 -51.47 -7.96
N ALA A 591 -21.05 -51.02 -7.33
CA ALA A 591 -19.92 -51.89 -6.98
C ALA A 591 -20.12 -52.72 -5.69
N ILE A 592 -21.23 -52.53 -4.96
CA ILE A 592 -21.57 -53.31 -3.76
C ILE A 592 -22.42 -54.59 -4.10
N GLY A 593 -22.83 -54.74 -5.34
CA GLY A 593 -23.67 -55.88 -5.77
C GLY A 593 -23.10 -56.66 -6.95
N ASP A 594 -21.91 -57.21 -6.90
CA ASP A 594 -21.63 -58.53 -7.45
C ASP A 594 -20.11 -58.89 -7.36
N ASN A 595 -19.88 -60.00 -6.66
CA ASN A 595 -18.62 -60.73 -6.72
C ASN A 595 -18.60 -61.56 -8.00
N ASN A 596 -17.71 -61.36 -8.95
CA ASN A 596 -16.80 -62.39 -9.50
C ASN A 596 -16.14 -62.02 -10.83
N LYS A 597 -14.84 -62.31 -10.83
CA LYS A 597 -13.94 -62.67 -11.95
C LYS A 597 -13.39 -61.58 -12.88
N ALA A 598 -12.09 -61.42 -12.71
CA ALA A 598 -11.11 -60.79 -13.58
C ALA A 598 -11.16 -61.24 -15.05
N ALA A 599 -11.07 -60.29 -15.95
CA ALA A 599 -10.41 -60.46 -17.25
C ALA A 599 -9.73 -59.14 -17.62
N VAL A 600 -8.42 -59.18 -17.69
CA VAL A 600 -7.57 -58.10 -18.20
C VAL A 600 -7.79 -57.98 -19.69
N VAL A 601 -8.36 -56.86 -20.14
CA VAL A 601 -8.41 -56.44 -21.53
C VAL A 601 -7.50 -55.22 -21.70
N PRO A 602 -6.50 -55.20 -22.62
CA PRO A 602 -5.66 -54.05 -22.84
C PRO A 602 -6.46 -52.96 -23.54
N ILE A 603 -6.62 -51.82 -22.83
CA ILE A 603 -7.29 -50.65 -23.35
C ILE A 603 -6.29 -49.91 -24.26
N LYS A 604 -6.65 -49.83 -25.54
CA LYS A 604 -5.97 -48.98 -26.54
C LYS A 604 -5.93 -47.54 -26.04
N GLY A 605 -4.73 -46.94 -26.10
CA GLY A 605 -4.45 -45.60 -25.64
C GLY A 605 -5.39 -44.54 -26.22
N SER A 606 -5.99 -43.73 -25.35
CA SER A 606 -6.69 -42.53 -25.73
C SER A 606 -5.64 -41.47 -26.12
N LYS A 607 -5.76 -40.93 -27.33
CA LYS A 607 -4.90 -39.82 -27.84
C LYS A 607 -5.01 -38.63 -26.88
N SER A 608 -3.86 -38.18 -26.33
CA SER A 608 -3.83 -36.97 -25.50
C SER A 608 -4.07 -35.73 -26.38
N LYS A 609 -4.99 -34.86 -26.00
CA LYS A 609 -5.29 -33.61 -26.72
C LYS A 609 -4.15 -32.59 -26.71
N SER A 610 -3.07 -32.83 -26.00
CA SER A 610 -1.94 -31.90 -25.79
C SER A 610 -0.66 -32.26 -26.57
N GLY A 611 -0.63 -33.40 -27.28
CA GLY A 611 0.55 -33.82 -28.04
C GLY A 611 1.76 -34.19 -27.21
N ILE A 612 1.61 -34.44 -25.90
CA ILE A 612 2.70 -34.79 -24.97
C ILE A 612 2.35 -36.06 -24.19
N ILE A 613 3.34 -36.95 -24.06
CA ILE A 613 3.29 -38.13 -23.21
C ILE A 613 4.16 -37.88 -21.99
N VAL A 614 3.55 -38.03 -20.81
CA VAL A 614 4.26 -37.97 -19.54
C VAL A 614 4.35 -39.39 -18.97
N LYS A 615 5.58 -39.88 -18.73
CA LYS A 615 5.80 -41.24 -18.26
C LYS A 615 5.19 -41.46 -16.87
N GLY A 616 4.24 -42.41 -16.79
CA GLY A 616 3.66 -42.87 -15.52
C GLY A 616 2.38 -42.21 -15.06
N ILE A 617 1.81 -41.24 -15.81
CA ILE A 617 0.58 -40.53 -15.39
C ILE A 617 -0.34 -40.32 -16.60
N HIS A 618 -1.55 -40.86 -16.50
CA HIS A 618 -2.60 -40.68 -17.51
C HIS A 618 -3.61 -39.62 -17.01
N ASP A 619 -4.13 -38.78 -17.93
CA ASP A 619 -5.24 -37.85 -17.71
C ASP A 619 -4.97 -36.61 -16.83
N LEU A 620 -3.78 -36.03 -16.87
CA LEU A 620 -3.50 -34.74 -16.22
C LEU A 620 -3.52 -33.55 -17.18
N ALA A 621 -3.97 -32.41 -16.68
CA ALA A 621 -3.92 -31.14 -17.42
C ALA A 621 -2.45 -30.71 -17.60
N VAL A 622 -1.96 -30.81 -18.83
CA VAL A 622 -0.63 -30.35 -19.23
C VAL A 622 -0.72 -28.90 -19.73
N ARG A 623 0.24 -28.07 -19.32
CA ARG A 623 0.37 -26.68 -19.76
C ARG A 623 1.80 -26.40 -20.19
N PHE A 624 1.96 -25.60 -21.25
CA PHE A 624 3.28 -25.12 -21.66
C PHE A 624 3.70 -23.94 -20.78
N SER A 625 4.96 -23.92 -20.39
CA SER A 625 5.52 -22.81 -19.59
C SER A 625 5.69 -21.56 -20.47
N LYS A 626 5.42 -20.40 -19.88
CA LYS A 626 5.61 -19.11 -20.56
C LYS A 626 7.07 -18.63 -20.52
N CYS A 627 7.88 -19.15 -19.61
CA CYS A 627 9.25 -18.70 -19.44
C CYS A 627 10.20 -19.21 -20.53
N CYS A 628 9.96 -20.40 -21.10
CA CYS A 628 10.81 -20.99 -22.13
C CYS A 628 10.06 -21.39 -23.40
N SER A 629 8.73 -21.28 -23.44
CA SER A 629 7.86 -21.51 -24.58
C SER A 629 8.29 -22.72 -25.43
N PRO A 630 8.17 -23.98 -24.90
CA PRO A 630 8.61 -25.19 -25.58
C PRO A 630 7.79 -25.44 -26.84
N VAL A 631 8.46 -25.88 -27.91
CA VAL A 631 7.85 -26.23 -29.19
C VAL A 631 8.19 -27.67 -29.57
N PRO A 632 7.39 -28.35 -30.42
CA PRO A 632 7.71 -29.72 -30.86
C PRO A 632 9.15 -29.83 -31.43
N GLY A 633 9.86 -30.82 -30.91
CA GLY A 633 11.27 -31.05 -31.23
C GLY A 633 12.24 -30.52 -30.17
N ASP A 634 11.80 -29.73 -29.19
CA ASP A 634 12.60 -29.37 -28.02
C ASP A 634 12.71 -30.58 -27.06
N GLU A 635 13.84 -30.70 -26.36
CA GLU A 635 13.91 -31.56 -25.18
C GLU A 635 13.12 -30.96 -24.04
N ILE A 636 12.16 -31.71 -23.49
CA ILE A 636 11.20 -31.20 -22.51
C ILE A 636 11.20 -31.99 -21.21
N VAL A 637 10.79 -31.32 -20.14
CA VAL A 637 10.62 -31.91 -18.80
C VAL A 637 9.31 -31.36 -18.20
N GLY A 638 8.58 -32.24 -17.54
CA GLY A 638 7.36 -31.87 -16.81
C GLY A 638 7.68 -31.45 -15.38
N PHE A 639 7.13 -30.34 -14.91
CA PHE A 639 7.19 -29.93 -13.51
C PHE A 639 5.79 -30.02 -12.88
N VAL A 640 5.66 -30.84 -11.83
CA VAL A 640 4.39 -31.05 -11.11
C VAL A 640 4.10 -29.84 -10.24
N THR A 641 3.06 -29.09 -10.57
CA THR A 641 2.63 -27.92 -9.81
C THR A 641 1.58 -28.28 -8.76
N ARG A 642 1.64 -27.65 -7.58
CA ARG A 642 0.64 -27.88 -6.52
C ARG A 642 -0.74 -27.37 -6.96
N GLY A 643 -1.65 -28.28 -7.31
CA GLY A 643 -3.04 -27.99 -7.64
C GLY A 643 -3.33 -27.46 -9.05
N ARG A 644 -2.33 -27.38 -9.98
CA ARG A 644 -2.52 -26.84 -11.34
C ARG A 644 -2.11 -27.81 -12.47
N GLY A 645 -1.80 -29.06 -12.16
CA GLY A 645 -1.33 -30.03 -13.15
C GLY A 645 0.16 -29.96 -13.42
N ILE A 646 0.58 -30.41 -14.62
CA ILE A 646 1.97 -30.46 -15.04
C ILE A 646 2.28 -29.28 -15.96
N THR A 647 3.36 -28.57 -15.68
CA THR A 647 3.89 -27.51 -16.58
C THR A 647 5.08 -28.05 -17.32
N ILE A 648 5.05 -27.99 -18.65
CA ILE A 648 6.13 -28.45 -19.52
C ILE A 648 7.12 -27.32 -19.74
N HIS A 649 8.36 -27.61 -19.45
CA HIS A 649 9.49 -26.71 -19.66
C HIS A 649 10.49 -27.37 -20.63
N ARG A 650 11.34 -26.56 -21.25
CA ARG A 650 12.55 -27.06 -21.91
C ARG A 650 13.58 -27.46 -20.86
N THR A 651 14.40 -28.45 -21.16
CA THR A 651 15.45 -28.94 -20.26
C THR A 651 16.52 -27.88 -19.99
N ASP A 652 16.74 -26.94 -20.92
CA ASP A 652 17.69 -25.82 -20.81
C ASP A 652 17.08 -24.54 -20.17
N CYS A 653 15.86 -24.60 -19.67
CA CYS A 653 15.19 -23.47 -19.03
C CYS A 653 15.90 -23.08 -17.73
N ILE A 654 16.25 -21.80 -17.58
CA ILE A 654 16.96 -21.28 -16.41
C ILE A 654 16.21 -21.54 -15.10
N ASN A 655 14.85 -21.53 -15.14
CA ASN A 655 14.01 -21.85 -13.99
C ASN A 655 14.04 -23.33 -13.61
N VAL A 656 14.33 -24.24 -14.55
CA VAL A 656 14.50 -25.67 -14.29
C VAL A 656 15.91 -25.95 -13.78
N LEU A 657 16.91 -25.32 -14.38
CA LEU A 657 18.32 -25.48 -14.01
C LEU A 657 18.60 -25.00 -12.59
N ASN A 658 17.95 -23.89 -12.17
CA ASN A 658 18.13 -23.27 -10.84
C ASN A 658 17.14 -23.80 -9.78
N LEU A 659 16.43 -24.91 -10.03
CA LEU A 659 15.53 -25.49 -9.03
C LEU A 659 16.31 -25.99 -7.80
N PRO A 660 15.87 -25.66 -6.57
CA PRO A 660 16.42 -26.22 -5.34
C PRO A 660 16.32 -27.76 -5.36
N GLU A 661 17.25 -28.43 -4.69
CA GLU A 661 17.35 -29.89 -4.67
C GLU A 661 16.07 -30.59 -4.19
N ILE A 662 15.38 -29.95 -3.23
CA ILE A 662 14.09 -30.42 -2.67
C ILE A 662 12.96 -30.39 -3.72
N GLU A 663 12.99 -29.46 -4.68
CA GLU A 663 11.98 -29.35 -5.71
C GLU A 663 12.29 -30.13 -6.99
N ARG A 664 13.51 -30.62 -7.16
CA ARG A 664 13.90 -31.50 -8.28
C ARG A 664 13.15 -32.83 -8.28
N SER A 665 12.72 -33.31 -7.12
CA SER A 665 11.85 -34.50 -7.01
C SER A 665 10.47 -34.35 -7.66
N ARG A 666 10.09 -33.12 -8.05
CA ARG A 666 8.83 -32.80 -8.74
C ARG A 666 8.99 -32.75 -10.27
N LEU A 667 10.21 -32.95 -10.77
CA LEU A 667 10.47 -33.10 -12.21
C LEU A 667 10.10 -34.51 -12.64
N ILE A 668 9.43 -34.63 -13.78
CA ILE A 668 9.02 -35.89 -14.41
C ILE A 668 9.38 -35.86 -15.89
N ASP A 669 9.73 -37.03 -16.40
CA ASP A 669 10.05 -37.17 -17.82
C ASP A 669 8.83 -36.91 -18.70
N ALA A 670 8.98 -36.05 -19.68
CA ALA A 670 7.98 -35.71 -20.65
C ALA A 670 8.58 -35.82 -22.07
N GLU A 671 7.81 -36.36 -23.00
CA GLU A 671 8.23 -36.53 -24.39
C GLU A 671 7.11 -36.07 -25.32
N TRP A 672 7.48 -35.50 -26.48
CA TRP A 672 6.52 -35.19 -27.53
C TRP A 672 5.96 -36.51 -28.12
N GLN A 673 4.64 -36.54 -28.29
CA GLN A 673 4.00 -37.64 -29.02
C GLN A 673 4.44 -37.54 -30.50
N GLY A 674 4.95 -38.63 -31.07
CA GLY A 674 5.47 -38.64 -32.45
C GLY A 674 4.43 -38.02 -33.43
N VAL A 675 4.90 -37.14 -34.26
CA VAL A 675 4.10 -36.43 -35.26
C VAL A 675 3.75 -37.48 -36.34
N GLU A 676 2.57 -38.08 -36.26
CA GLU A 676 1.95 -38.69 -37.42
C GLU A 676 1.49 -37.54 -38.34
N GLU A 677 1.71 -37.66 -39.63
CA GLU A 677 1.56 -36.65 -40.73
C GLU A 677 0.18 -35.98 -40.86
N ASP A 678 -0.73 -36.25 -39.93
CA ASP A 678 -2.15 -35.79 -40.03
C ASP A 678 -2.50 -34.61 -39.11
N ASN A 679 -1.54 -33.98 -38.37
CA ASN A 679 -1.79 -32.87 -37.47
C ASN A 679 -1.10 -31.56 -37.93
N SER A 680 -1.26 -31.17 -39.19
CA SER A 680 -0.71 -29.93 -39.78
C SER A 680 -1.36 -28.63 -39.26
N ALA A 681 -2.24 -28.68 -38.27
CA ALA A 681 -3.01 -27.51 -37.80
C ALA A 681 -2.63 -26.96 -36.42
N ALA A 682 -1.72 -27.60 -35.67
CA ALA A 682 -1.37 -27.13 -34.34
C ALA A 682 -0.17 -26.18 -34.37
N THR A 683 -0.38 -24.92 -33.95
CA THR A 683 0.67 -23.90 -33.81
C THR A 683 1.07 -23.70 -32.35
N TYR A 684 2.33 -23.39 -32.09
CA TYR A 684 2.92 -23.19 -30.78
C TYR A 684 3.55 -21.81 -30.69
N SER A 685 3.19 -21.06 -29.63
CA SER A 685 3.69 -19.69 -29.44
C SER A 685 5.11 -19.71 -28.90
N THR A 686 6.01 -18.99 -29.57
CA THR A 686 7.41 -18.83 -29.15
C THR A 686 7.84 -17.37 -29.16
N GLU A 687 8.97 -17.08 -28.50
CA GLU A 687 9.52 -15.73 -28.41
C GLU A 687 11.02 -15.75 -28.66
N ILE A 688 11.50 -14.80 -29.47
CA ILE A 688 12.92 -14.58 -29.74
C ILE A 688 13.32 -13.14 -29.44
N SER A 689 14.59 -12.97 -29.04
CA SER A 689 15.22 -11.67 -28.86
C SER A 689 16.32 -11.50 -29.91
N ILE A 690 16.19 -10.49 -30.77
CA ILE A 690 17.14 -10.16 -31.84
C ILE A 690 17.99 -8.99 -31.34
N PHE A 691 19.30 -9.18 -31.27
CA PHE A 691 20.27 -8.14 -30.95
C PHE A 691 20.84 -7.58 -32.25
N ALA A 692 20.69 -6.29 -32.49
CA ALA A 692 21.11 -5.68 -33.74
C ALA A 692 21.70 -4.28 -33.53
N ASN A 693 22.50 -3.81 -34.50
CA ASN A 693 22.86 -2.40 -34.61
C ASN A 693 21.68 -1.62 -35.15
N ASN A 694 21.26 -0.58 -34.42
CA ASN A 694 20.10 0.22 -34.83
C ASN A 694 20.38 0.96 -36.16
N ARG A 695 19.57 0.70 -37.17
CA ARG A 695 19.59 1.39 -38.47
C ARG A 695 18.18 1.59 -39.03
N ILE A 696 18.05 2.58 -39.92
CA ILE A 696 16.78 2.82 -40.64
C ILE A 696 16.47 1.58 -41.50
N GLY A 697 15.24 1.10 -41.45
CA GLY A 697 14.75 -0.03 -42.24
C GLY A 697 14.92 -1.41 -41.53
N MET A 698 15.60 -1.50 -40.40
CA MET A 698 15.81 -2.77 -39.67
C MET A 698 14.48 -3.54 -39.43
N PHE A 699 13.45 -2.84 -38.97
CA PHE A 699 12.12 -3.43 -38.74
C PHE A 699 11.45 -3.93 -40.04
N VAL A 700 11.64 -3.21 -41.13
CA VAL A 700 11.09 -3.59 -42.41
C VAL A 700 11.72 -4.87 -42.92
N ASP A 701 13.06 -4.98 -42.79
CA ASP A 701 13.80 -6.16 -43.21
C ASP A 701 13.42 -7.39 -42.38
N ILE A 702 13.27 -7.22 -41.04
CA ILE A 702 12.82 -8.30 -40.17
C ILE A 702 11.37 -8.71 -40.52
N SER A 703 10.44 -7.77 -40.61
CA SER A 703 9.03 -8.08 -40.86
C SER A 703 8.81 -8.72 -42.23
N LYS A 704 9.64 -8.37 -43.22
CA LYS A 704 9.58 -8.96 -44.57
C LYS A 704 9.83 -10.47 -44.52
N ILE A 705 10.78 -10.96 -43.74
CA ILE A 705 11.07 -12.40 -43.59
C ILE A 705 9.88 -13.15 -42.97
N PHE A 706 9.18 -12.54 -41.99
CA PHE A 706 7.99 -13.14 -41.41
C PHE A 706 6.82 -13.19 -42.42
N THR A 707 6.63 -12.11 -43.21
CA THR A 707 5.59 -12.02 -44.24
C THR A 707 5.87 -13.03 -45.37
N GLU A 708 7.10 -13.17 -45.83
CA GLU A 708 7.52 -14.15 -46.86
C GLU A 708 7.26 -15.60 -46.44
N ARG A 709 7.15 -15.86 -45.13
CA ARG A 709 6.91 -17.19 -44.57
C ARG A 709 5.50 -17.40 -44.02
N GLU A 710 4.65 -16.41 -44.20
CA GLU A 710 3.25 -16.42 -43.71
C GLU A 710 3.17 -16.63 -42.20
N ILE A 711 4.18 -16.20 -41.44
CA ILE A 711 4.23 -16.32 -39.96
C ILE A 711 3.59 -15.04 -39.36
N ASP A 712 2.53 -15.22 -38.59
CA ASP A 712 1.81 -14.13 -37.91
C ASP A 712 2.53 -13.67 -36.64
N ILE A 713 2.86 -12.37 -36.56
CA ILE A 713 3.54 -11.74 -35.43
C ILE A 713 2.51 -11.31 -34.41
N LYS A 714 2.48 -11.93 -33.23
CA LYS A 714 1.55 -11.59 -32.13
C LYS A 714 1.93 -10.35 -31.35
N ALA A 715 3.22 -10.19 -31.10
CA ALA A 715 3.73 -9.01 -30.40
C ALA A 715 5.16 -8.72 -30.85
N MET A 716 5.50 -7.42 -30.87
CA MET A 716 6.85 -6.94 -31.13
C MET A 716 7.18 -5.77 -30.22
N SER A 717 8.35 -5.78 -29.61
CA SER A 717 8.88 -4.66 -28.84
C SER A 717 10.34 -4.39 -29.20
N SER A 718 10.74 -3.11 -29.14
CA SER A 718 12.13 -2.72 -29.40
C SER A 718 12.64 -1.75 -28.37
N ARG A 719 13.89 -1.93 -27.97
CA ARG A 719 14.63 -1.01 -27.09
C ARG A 719 15.99 -0.72 -27.68
N VAL A 720 16.34 0.56 -27.79
CA VAL A 720 17.65 1.00 -28.26
C VAL A 720 18.42 1.56 -27.06
N ASN A 721 19.65 1.06 -26.86
CA ASN A 721 20.52 1.56 -25.79
C ASN A 721 21.29 2.84 -26.24
N LYS A 722 21.96 3.50 -25.31
CA LYS A 722 22.75 4.73 -25.60
C LYS A 722 23.94 4.51 -26.56
N GLN A 723 24.29 3.24 -26.84
CA GLN A 723 25.38 2.86 -27.73
C GLN A 723 24.91 2.53 -29.16
N GLY A 724 23.62 2.78 -29.47
CA GLY A 724 23.04 2.48 -30.79
C GLY A 724 22.76 1.01 -31.04
N LYS A 725 22.78 0.12 -30.02
CA LYS A 725 22.36 -1.28 -30.14
C LYS A 725 20.87 -1.41 -29.82
N ALA A 726 20.16 -2.12 -30.68
CA ALA A 726 18.74 -2.43 -30.53
C ALA A 726 18.57 -3.87 -30.06
N THR A 727 17.67 -4.07 -29.08
CA THR A 727 17.13 -5.38 -28.71
C THR A 727 15.66 -5.41 -29.16
N ILE A 728 15.33 -6.32 -30.07
CA ILE A 728 14.00 -6.48 -30.65
C ILE A 728 13.45 -7.83 -30.18
N THR A 729 12.40 -7.81 -29.38
CA THR A 729 11.73 -9.02 -28.90
C THR A 729 10.47 -9.25 -29.72
N MET A 730 10.29 -10.45 -30.22
CA MET A 730 9.17 -10.82 -31.08
C MET A 730 8.55 -12.14 -30.62
N SER A 731 7.21 -12.15 -30.47
CA SER A 731 6.46 -13.38 -30.22
C SER A 731 5.55 -13.70 -31.42
N PHE A 732 5.52 -14.97 -31.79
CA PHE A 732 4.82 -15.48 -32.96
C PHE A 732 4.52 -16.98 -32.81
N ASP A 733 3.69 -17.53 -33.70
CA ASP A 733 3.32 -18.94 -33.70
C ASP A 733 4.07 -19.70 -34.80
N ILE A 734 4.52 -20.93 -34.45
CA ILE A 734 5.23 -21.87 -35.35
C ILE A 734 4.78 -23.31 -35.11
N HIS A 735 5.12 -24.22 -36.03
CA HIS A 735 4.76 -25.63 -35.95
C HIS A 735 5.78 -26.49 -35.21
N GLY A 736 7.06 -26.06 -35.13
CA GLY A 736 8.11 -26.81 -34.46
C GLY A 736 9.50 -26.19 -34.54
N ILE A 737 10.47 -26.92 -33.98
CA ILE A 737 11.88 -26.45 -33.84
C ILE A 737 12.58 -26.26 -35.20
N GLU A 738 12.28 -27.06 -36.20
CA GLU A 738 12.89 -26.95 -37.53
C GLU A 738 12.49 -25.64 -38.24
N GLU A 739 11.22 -25.28 -38.16
CA GLU A 739 10.70 -24.01 -38.70
C GLU A 739 11.34 -22.81 -37.99
N LEU A 740 11.48 -22.89 -36.66
CA LEU A 740 12.15 -21.87 -35.86
C LEU A 740 13.62 -21.71 -36.24
N ASN A 741 14.36 -22.80 -36.35
CA ASN A 741 15.75 -22.75 -36.71
C ASN A 741 15.99 -22.17 -38.13
N ASN A 742 15.15 -22.54 -39.07
CA ASN A 742 15.16 -22.02 -40.42
C ASN A 742 14.78 -20.50 -40.48
N LEU A 743 13.91 -20.04 -39.61
CA LEU A 743 13.58 -18.61 -39.46
C LEU A 743 14.77 -17.86 -38.86
N MET A 744 15.33 -18.35 -37.75
CA MET A 744 16.50 -17.74 -37.08
C MET A 744 17.71 -17.65 -38.00
N ALA A 745 17.99 -18.70 -38.82
CA ALA A 745 19.08 -18.71 -39.79
C ALA A 745 18.95 -17.60 -40.84
N LYS A 746 17.71 -17.30 -41.31
CA LYS A 746 17.48 -16.21 -42.26
C LYS A 746 17.55 -14.84 -41.62
N LEU A 747 17.01 -14.69 -40.38
CA LEU A 747 17.10 -13.46 -39.64
C LEU A 747 18.54 -13.05 -39.31
N ARG A 748 19.47 -14.06 -39.08
CA ARG A 748 20.88 -13.80 -38.90
C ARG A 748 21.61 -13.30 -40.15
N GLN A 749 21.01 -13.44 -41.32
CA GLN A 749 21.56 -12.93 -42.61
C GLN A 749 21.26 -11.46 -42.84
N ILE A 750 20.39 -10.85 -42.04
CA ILE A 750 20.06 -9.42 -42.16
C ILE A 750 21.26 -8.60 -41.71
N ASP A 751 21.70 -7.67 -42.56
CA ASP A 751 22.80 -6.77 -42.23
C ASP A 751 22.48 -5.96 -40.95
N GLY A 752 23.41 -5.99 -40.00
CA GLY A 752 23.27 -5.32 -38.71
C GLY A 752 22.70 -6.19 -37.59
N VAL A 753 22.21 -7.40 -37.83
CA VAL A 753 21.87 -8.38 -36.78
C VAL A 753 23.17 -8.96 -36.22
N LEU A 754 23.29 -8.88 -34.89
CA LEU A 754 24.49 -9.36 -34.16
C LEU A 754 24.26 -10.77 -33.63
N ASP A 755 23.13 -11.02 -33.03
CA ASP A 755 22.77 -12.34 -32.48
C ASP A 755 21.24 -12.46 -32.34
N ILE A 756 20.77 -13.71 -32.22
CA ILE A 756 19.37 -14.06 -32.00
C ILE A 756 19.31 -15.17 -30.96
N GLU A 757 18.58 -14.90 -29.88
CA GLU A 757 18.39 -15.84 -28.78
C GLU A 757 16.92 -16.17 -28.60
N ARG A 758 16.60 -17.40 -28.22
CA ARG A 758 15.29 -17.75 -27.68
C ARG A 758 15.20 -17.35 -26.23
N THR A 759 14.04 -16.87 -25.83
CA THR A 759 13.78 -16.53 -24.42
C THR A 759 13.91 -17.80 -23.57
N THR A 760 14.81 -17.77 -22.58
CA THR A 760 15.11 -18.92 -21.69
C THR A 760 14.58 -18.77 -20.28
N GLY A 761 13.76 -17.73 -20.00
CA GLY A 761 13.13 -17.53 -18.70
C GLY A 761 13.48 -16.22 -18.04
#